data_d4d9838e246748f9835f98b04bff8a44
#
_entry.id   d4d9838e246748f9835f98b04bff8a44
#
_cell.length_a   1.000
_cell.length_b   1.000
_cell.length_c   1.000
_cell.angle_alpha   90.00
_cell.angle_beta   90.00
_cell.angle_gamma   90.00
#
_symmetry.space_group_name_H-M   'P 1'
#
loop_
_entity.id
_entity.type
_entity.pdbx_description
1 polymer ?
#
loop_
_entity_poly.entity_id
_entity_poly.type
_entity_poly.pdbx_seq_one_letter_code
_entity_poly.pdbx_strand_id
1 'polypeptide(L)'
;MAREYKLEDYRNFGIMAHIDAGKTTTTERILYYTGKNHKMGETHDGASTMDWMEQEQERGITITSAATTTFWKGRDGKVRRFNIIDTPGHVDFTIEVERSLRVLDGAVTLLDSNAGVEPQTETVWRQAEKYNVPRLVFCNKMDKIGADFYRCLEMIKSRLGAVPLPVQLPIGAESDFVGVVDLIEMKALIWRDETLGAQWDVVEIPAELKDKAEEYREKLIETVVEIDEAAMERYLEGEIPSNDELRALIRKGTIEVKFHPVLCGTAFKNKGVQPLLDAVVDYLPAPNDIPAIRGIDPKTEQEISRKSSDDEPLSMLAFKIMNDPFVGSLTFCRIYSGKVTKGMSLENTVKGKRERIGRMLQMHANHREDIEEAFAGDIVALVGLKETTTGDTLCDPLHPVILERMEFPEPVIQIAIEPKTKGDQEKMALALNRLAAEDPSFRVKTDEETGQTIIAGMGELHLDIIVDRMRREFKVEANVGAPQVAYRETITRQAEVDYTHKKQTGGSGQFARVKILFEPNPDGEDFVFESKVVGGAVPKEYIPGVQKGIESVLSSGPLAGFPMMGVKATLLDGAYHDVDSSVLAFEIAARAAFREGAQKAGAQLLEPIMKVEVVTPEEYVGSVIGDLNSRRGQIQGQESRGNAVVVTAMVPLANMFKYVDNLRSMSQGRAQYTMQFDHYEPVPNAVAQEIQKKFA
;
A
#
# COMPACT_ATOMS: atom_id res chain seq x y z
N MET A 1 -4.22 -30.98 15.99
CA MET A 1 -4.09 -30.49 17.39
C MET A 1 -5.15 -29.44 17.66
N ALA A 2 -5.49 -29.22 18.94
CA ALA A 2 -6.38 -28.11 19.28
C ALA A 2 -5.63 -26.77 19.11
N ARG A 3 -6.35 -25.70 18.75
CA ARG A 3 -5.83 -24.34 18.68
C ARG A 3 -5.28 -23.90 20.05
N GLU A 4 -4.08 -23.39 20.09
CA GLU A 4 -3.43 -22.96 21.35
C GLU A 4 -4.06 -21.68 21.92
N TYR A 5 -4.36 -20.70 21.04
CA TYR A 5 -5.02 -19.45 21.37
C TYR A 5 -6.36 -19.36 20.67
N LYS A 6 -7.39 -18.89 21.39
CA LYS A 6 -8.69 -18.63 20.79
C LYS A 6 -8.60 -17.48 19.77
N LEU A 7 -9.47 -17.50 18.78
CA LEU A 7 -9.50 -16.47 17.75
C LEU A 7 -9.70 -15.05 18.32
N GLU A 8 -10.53 -14.94 19.35
CA GLU A 8 -10.79 -13.69 20.09
C GLU A 8 -9.55 -13.08 20.77
N ASP A 9 -8.51 -13.90 21.00
CA ASP A 9 -7.26 -13.50 21.64
C ASP A 9 -6.16 -13.13 20.64
N TYR A 10 -6.46 -13.12 19.35
CA TYR A 10 -5.54 -12.67 18.31
C TYR A 10 -5.68 -11.17 18.07
N ARG A 11 -4.55 -10.52 17.78
CA ARG A 11 -4.50 -9.15 17.23
C ARG A 11 -3.53 -9.14 16.08
N ASN A 12 -4.06 -9.03 14.87
CA ASN A 12 -3.30 -8.90 13.63
C ASN A 12 -3.26 -7.42 13.26
N PHE A 13 -2.18 -6.75 13.55
CA PHE A 13 -2.10 -5.32 13.33
C PHE A 13 -0.77 -4.89 12.71
N GLY A 14 -0.81 -3.76 12.02
CA GLY A 14 0.37 -3.13 11.44
C GLY A 14 0.68 -1.81 12.09
N ILE A 15 1.90 -1.36 11.90
CA ILE A 15 2.36 -0.04 12.31
C ILE A 15 2.59 0.78 11.07
N MET A 16 1.87 1.90 10.96
CA MET A 16 1.91 2.83 9.84
C MET A 16 2.49 4.15 10.32
N ALA A 17 3.36 4.75 9.54
CA ALA A 17 3.94 6.03 9.89
C ALA A 17 4.54 6.74 8.67
N HIS A 18 4.63 8.06 8.77
CA HIS A 18 5.55 8.82 7.95
C HIS A 18 7.01 8.46 8.26
N ILE A 19 7.91 8.67 7.31
CA ILE A 19 9.36 8.54 7.52
C ILE A 19 9.75 9.39 8.75
N ASP A 20 10.61 8.86 9.58
CA ASP A 20 11.11 9.52 10.79
C ASP A 20 10.07 9.78 11.90
N ALA A 21 8.83 9.26 11.79
CA ALA A 21 7.87 9.34 12.89
C ALA A 21 8.20 8.40 14.08
N GLY A 22 9.23 7.59 13.96
CA GLY A 22 9.69 6.68 15.01
C GLY A 22 9.08 5.29 14.93
N LYS A 23 8.70 4.85 13.74
CA LYS A 23 8.08 3.55 13.50
C LYS A 23 8.96 2.39 13.99
N THR A 24 10.18 2.30 13.49
CA THR A 24 11.12 1.23 13.86
C THR A 24 11.43 1.25 15.35
N THR A 25 11.67 2.42 15.93
CA THR A 25 11.90 2.57 17.37
C THR A 25 10.71 2.05 18.18
N THR A 26 9.49 2.42 17.79
CA THR A 26 8.27 1.96 18.47
C THR A 26 8.11 0.45 18.37
N THR A 27 8.33 -0.13 17.19
CA THR A 27 8.28 -1.58 16.99
C THR A 27 9.31 -2.32 17.84
N GLU A 28 10.54 -1.81 17.90
CA GLU A 28 11.59 -2.39 18.74
C GLU A 28 11.26 -2.31 20.25
N ARG A 29 10.63 -1.24 20.72
CA ARG A 29 10.15 -1.14 22.10
C ARG A 29 9.02 -2.12 22.38
N ILE A 30 8.10 -2.33 21.45
CA ILE A 30 7.05 -3.35 21.56
C ILE A 30 7.67 -4.73 21.70
N LEU A 31 8.63 -5.09 20.85
CA LEU A 31 9.32 -6.37 20.92
C LEU A 31 10.10 -6.56 22.24
N TYR A 32 10.70 -5.51 22.73
CA TYR A 32 11.40 -5.53 24.02
C TYR A 32 10.43 -5.78 25.19
N TYR A 33 9.35 -5.02 25.29
CA TYR A 33 8.39 -5.15 26.39
C TYR A 33 7.56 -6.43 26.32
N THR A 34 7.41 -7.03 25.17
CA THR A 34 6.76 -8.33 24.99
C THR A 34 7.72 -9.51 25.17
N GLY A 35 8.99 -9.25 25.51
CA GLY A 35 9.98 -10.26 25.85
C GLY A 35 10.61 -11.00 24.66
N LYS A 36 10.42 -10.51 23.44
CA LYS A 36 11.04 -11.10 22.24
C LYS A 36 12.48 -10.63 22.03
N ASN A 37 12.82 -9.43 22.42
CA ASN A 37 14.18 -8.89 22.36
C ASN A 37 14.77 -8.75 23.77
N HIS A 38 16.01 -9.18 23.93
CA HIS A 38 16.75 -9.02 25.20
C HIS A 38 17.44 -7.66 25.33
N LYS A 39 17.62 -6.97 24.20
CA LYS A 39 18.18 -5.63 24.11
C LYS A 39 17.28 -4.74 23.26
N MET A 40 17.23 -3.47 23.58
CA MET A 40 16.58 -2.48 22.73
C MET A 40 17.43 -2.24 21.47
N GLY A 41 16.84 -2.46 20.29
CA GLY A 41 17.45 -2.11 19.03
C GLY A 41 17.28 -0.62 18.74
N GLU A 42 18.32 0.02 18.19
CA GLU A 42 18.28 1.39 17.74
C GLU A 42 18.52 1.47 16.24
N THR A 43 17.73 2.30 15.55
CA THR A 43 17.81 2.47 14.10
C THR A 43 19.17 3.02 13.66
N HIS A 44 19.68 3.97 14.43
CA HIS A 44 20.97 4.62 14.12
C HIS A 44 22.18 3.68 14.26
N ASP A 45 22.05 2.63 15.05
CA ASP A 45 23.11 1.64 15.27
C ASP A 45 22.98 0.42 14.34
N GLY A 46 21.96 0.40 13.44
CA GLY A 46 21.69 -0.73 12.57
C GLY A 46 21.28 -2.02 13.32
N ALA A 47 20.79 -1.88 14.54
CA ALA A 47 20.47 -2.99 15.44
C ALA A 47 18.98 -3.36 15.47
N SER A 48 18.19 -2.85 14.52
CA SER A 48 16.77 -3.14 14.42
C SER A 48 16.49 -4.59 14.02
N THR A 49 15.59 -5.25 14.74
CA THR A 49 15.22 -6.65 14.49
C THR A 49 14.28 -6.82 13.29
N MET A 50 13.41 -5.83 13.06
CA MET A 50 12.41 -5.88 11.99
C MET A 50 13.00 -5.45 10.65
N ASP A 51 14.01 -4.59 10.64
CA ASP A 51 14.73 -4.18 9.44
C ASP A 51 15.87 -5.19 9.17
N TRP A 52 15.52 -6.29 8.52
CA TRP A 52 16.43 -7.44 8.32
C TRP A 52 17.34 -7.29 7.09
N MET A 53 16.98 -6.44 6.13
CA MET A 53 17.83 -6.18 4.98
C MET A 53 18.97 -5.25 5.34
N GLU A 54 20.17 -5.54 4.85
CA GLU A 54 21.36 -4.70 5.02
C GLU A 54 21.09 -3.24 4.57
N GLN A 55 20.36 -3.06 3.48
CA GLN A 55 19.97 -1.75 2.97
C GLN A 55 19.00 -0.99 3.90
N GLU A 56 18.10 -1.70 4.58
CA GLU A 56 17.20 -1.10 5.57
C GLU A 56 17.99 -0.55 6.74
N GLN A 57 18.96 -1.32 7.22
CA GLN A 57 19.84 -0.93 8.32
C GLN A 57 20.75 0.25 7.96
N GLU A 58 21.36 0.21 6.77
CA GLU A 58 22.24 1.28 6.29
C GLU A 58 21.50 2.60 6.04
N ARG A 59 20.27 2.53 5.51
CA ARG A 59 19.47 3.71 5.16
C ARG A 59 18.57 4.19 6.29
N GLY A 60 18.40 3.39 7.34
CA GLY A 60 17.50 3.68 8.46
C GLY A 60 16.01 3.75 8.08
N ILE A 61 15.62 3.07 7.01
CA ILE A 61 14.22 3.03 6.52
C ILE A 61 13.76 1.59 6.33
N THR A 62 12.48 1.33 6.55
CA THR A 62 11.85 0.06 6.22
C THR A 62 11.52 0.00 4.73
N ILE A 63 12.04 -1.01 4.04
CA ILE A 63 11.85 -1.22 2.59
C ILE A 63 10.79 -2.28 2.36
N THR A 64 10.87 -3.39 3.09
CA THR A 64 9.93 -4.51 2.97
C THR A 64 9.20 -4.73 4.28
N SER A 65 7.93 -5.14 4.18
CA SER A 65 7.16 -5.51 5.36
C SER A 65 7.77 -6.74 6.04
N ALA A 66 7.98 -6.65 7.34
CA ALA A 66 8.40 -7.78 8.17
C ALA A 66 7.25 -8.19 9.10
N ALA A 67 7.02 -9.49 9.23
CA ALA A 67 5.99 -10.03 10.11
C ALA A 67 6.61 -10.73 11.30
N THR A 68 6.08 -10.52 12.49
CA THR A 68 6.54 -11.21 13.71
C THR A 68 5.38 -11.52 14.64
N THR A 69 5.52 -12.61 15.37
CA THR A 69 4.58 -13.02 16.40
C THR A 69 5.15 -12.74 17.78
N THR A 70 4.34 -12.12 18.64
CA THR A 70 4.67 -11.87 20.04
C THR A 70 3.42 -11.97 20.90
N PHE A 71 3.58 -11.79 22.22
CA PHE A 71 2.50 -12.00 23.18
C PHE A 71 2.45 -10.86 24.19
N TRP A 72 1.24 -10.44 24.54
CA TRP A 72 1.01 -9.43 25.56
C TRP A 72 -0.10 -9.82 26.51
N LYS A 73 0.16 -9.68 27.81
CA LYS A 73 -0.82 -9.90 28.85
C LYS A 73 -1.66 -8.65 29.06
N GLY A 74 -2.93 -8.73 28.72
CA GLY A 74 -3.87 -7.62 28.85
C GLY A 74 -4.23 -7.30 30.31
N ARG A 75 -5.04 -6.28 30.51
CA ARG A 75 -5.55 -5.85 31.84
C ARG A 75 -6.35 -6.95 32.55
N ASP A 76 -7.04 -7.78 31.78
CA ASP A 76 -7.83 -8.92 32.28
C ASP A 76 -6.98 -10.15 32.68
N GLY A 77 -5.67 -10.03 32.58
CA GLY A 77 -4.74 -11.11 32.91
C GLY A 77 -4.60 -12.18 31.82
N LYS A 78 -5.34 -12.10 30.70
CA LYS A 78 -5.21 -13.03 29.59
C LYS A 78 -4.10 -12.62 28.65
N VAL A 79 -3.39 -13.61 28.12
CA VAL A 79 -2.34 -13.42 27.12
C VAL A 79 -2.99 -13.35 25.73
N ARG A 80 -2.66 -12.29 24.98
CA ARG A 80 -3.04 -12.12 23.57
C ARG A 80 -1.86 -12.44 22.66
N ARG A 81 -2.17 -13.08 21.54
CA ARG A 81 -1.21 -13.32 20.48
C ARG A 81 -1.23 -12.13 19.51
N PHE A 82 -0.11 -11.47 19.38
CA PHE A 82 0.09 -10.37 18.45
C PHE A 82 0.83 -10.86 17.22
N ASN A 83 0.25 -10.64 16.06
CA ASN A 83 0.92 -10.75 14.77
C ASN A 83 1.11 -9.32 14.26
N ILE A 84 2.35 -8.86 14.26
CA ILE A 84 2.70 -7.49 13.92
C ILE A 84 3.32 -7.47 12.53
N ILE A 85 2.82 -6.61 11.66
CA ILE A 85 3.42 -6.33 10.36
C ILE A 85 3.95 -4.90 10.38
N ASP A 86 5.26 -4.76 10.25
CA ASP A 86 5.91 -3.48 10.11
C ASP A 86 5.90 -3.07 8.63
N THR A 87 5.34 -1.92 8.31
CA THR A 87 5.16 -1.46 6.93
C THR A 87 6.11 -0.33 6.56
N PRO A 88 6.57 -0.24 5.30
CA PRO A 88 7.36 0.90 4.85
C PRO A 88 6.64 2.24 5.03
N GLY A 89 7.39 3.28 5.32
CA GLY A 89 6.88 4.66 5.39
C GLY A 89 7.14 5.50 4.14
N HIS A 90 7.94 5.00 3.20
CA HIS A 90 8.33 5.74 2.00
C HIS A 90 7.34 5.53 0.85
N VAL A 91 7.05 6.60 0.09
CA VAL A 91 6.08 6.57 -1.02
C VAL A 91 6.43 5.61 -2.14
N ASP A 92 7.70 5.36 -2.39
CA ASP A 92 8.14 4.39 -3.40
C ASP A 92 7.74 2.95 -3.06
N PHE A 93 7.38 2.69 -1.81
CA PHE A 93 6.95 1.38 -1.32
C PHE A 93 5.45 1.32 -0.99
N THR A 94 4.65 2.16 -1.62
CA THR A 94 3.18 2.20 -1.45
C THR A 94 2.54 0.83 -1.59
N ILE A 95 3.05 -0.01 -2.49
CA ILE A 95 2.55 -1.37 -2.71
C ILE A 95 2.76 -2.28 -1.49
N GLU A 96 3.88 -2.15 -0.78
CA GLU A 96 4.13 -2.93 0.44
C GLU A 96 3.15 -2.53 1.56
N VAL A 97 2.82 -1.25 1.65
CA VAL A 97 1.78 -0.75 2.57
C VAL A 97 0.42 -1.34 2.20
N GLU A 98 0.05 -1.30 0.93
CA GLU A 98 -1.25 -1.82 0.46
C GLU A 98 -1.40 -3.32 0.69
N ARG A 99 -0.37 -4.10 0.42
CA ARG A 99 -0.33 -5.53 0.72
C ARG A 99 -0.56 -5.81 2.20
N SER A 100 0.13 -5.06 3.06
CA SER A 100 0.02 -5.21 4.50
C SER A 100 -1.37 -4.86 4.99
N LEU A 101 -1.90 -3.72 4.58
CA LEU A 101 -3.24 -3.25 4.98
C LEU A 101 -4.35 -4.21 4.54
N ARG A 102 -4.18 -4.88 3.40
CA ARG A 102 -5.17 -5.86 2.91
C ARG A 102 -5.38 -7.03 3.85
N VAL A 103 -4.35 -7.41 4.58
CA VAL A 103 -4.35 -8.61 5.45
C VAL A 103 -4.40 -8.30 6.94
N LEU A 104 -4.35 -7.03 7.31
CA LEU A 104 -4.45 -6.59 8.71
C LEU A 104 -5.89 -6.44 9.17
N ASP A 105 -6.13 -6.72 10.43
CA ASP A 105 -7.42 -6.48 11.09
C ASP A 105 -7.49 -5.12 11.75
N GLY A 106 -6.34 -4.57 12.12
CA GLY A 106 -6.21 -3.25 12.71
C GLY A 106 -4.84 -2.64 12.45
N ALA A 107 -4.68 -1.37 12.79
CA ALA A 107 -3.41 -0.67 12.63
C ALA A 107 -3.18 0.37 13.73
N VAL A 108 -1.92 0.67 13.96
CA VAL A 108 -1.46 1.77 14.79
C VAL A 108 -0.78 2.80 13.88
N THR A 109 -1.33 3.99 13.83
CA THR A 109 -0.76 5.11 13.08
C THR A 109 0.09 5.96 14.01
N LEU A 110 1.37 6.10 13.69
CA LEU A 110 2.27 6.97 14.43
C LEU A 110 2.32 8.36 13.81
N LEU A 111 2.20 9.39 14.64
CA LEU A 111 2.46 10.77 14.27
C LEU A 111 3.70 11.27 15.02
N ASP A 112 4.54 12.03 14.34
CA ASP A 112 5.53 12.86 15.01
C ASP A 112 4.80 14.05 15.62
N SER A 113 4.83 14.18 16.94
CA SER A 113 4.07 15.22 17.66
C SER A 113 4.46 16.65 17.28
N ASN A 114 5.64 16.85 16.72
CA ASN A 114 6.07 18.14 16.18
C ASN A 114 5.51 18.37 14.76
N ALA A 115 5.66 17.41 13.88
CA ALA A 115 5.24 17.55 12.47
C ALA A 115 3.71 17.34 12.29
N GLY A 116 3.10 16.50 13.10
CA GLY A 116 1.68 16.17 13.01
C GLY A 116 1.38 15.26 11.83
N VAL A 117 0.28 15.55 11.13
CA VAL A 117 -0.12 14.80 9.92
C VAL A 117 0.72 15.27 8.73
N GLU A 118 1.49 14.38 8.19
CA GLU A 118 2.38 14.61 7.05
C GLU A 118 1.82 13.94 5.77
N PRO A 119 2.35 14.25 4.57
CA PRO A 119 1.81 13.73 3.31
C PRO A 119 1.71 12.21 3.23
N GLN A 120 2.75 11.54 3.69
CA GLN A 120 2.76 10.08 3.70
C GLN A 120 1.75 9.52 4.71
N THR A 121 1.52 10.23 5.81
CA THR A 121 0.44 9.90 6.75
C THR A 121 -0.91 9.93 6.06
N GLU A 122 -1.19 10.97 5.26
CA GLU A 122 -2.43 11.07 4.49
C GLU A 122 -2.58 9.91 3.51
N THR A 123 -1.51 9.55 2.82
CA THR A 123 -1.52 8.46 1.83
C THR A 123 -1.82 7.12 2.48
N VAL A 124 -1.09 6.75 3.53
CA VAL A 124 -1.33 5.46 4.23
C VAL A 124 -2.67 5.44 4.95
N TRP A 125 -3.13 6.59 5.42
CA TRP A 125 -4.46 6.73 6.03
C TRP A 125 -5.59 6.45 5.02
N ARG A 126 -5.51 7.02 3.82
CA ARG A 126 -6.48 6.76 2.74
C ARG A 126 -6.47 5.30 2.30
N GLN A 127 -5.30 4.69 2.23
CA GLN A 127 -5.19 3.26 1.94
C GLN A 127 -5.86 2.41 3.03
N ALA A 128 -5.67 2.75 4.30
CA ALA A 128 -6.35 2.08 5.41
C ALA A 128 -7.87 2.27 5.36
N GLU A 129 -8.35 3.44 4.94
CA GLU A 129 -9.79 3.69 4.73
C GLU A 129 -10.38 2.82 3.61
N LYS A 130 -9.65 2.65 2.53
CA LYS A 130 -10.07 1.78 1.41
C LYS A 130 -10.44 0.37 1.88
N TYR A 131 -9.72 -0.16 2.87
CA TYR A 131 -9.94 -1.51 3.42
C TYR A 131 -10.71 -1.50 4.75
N ASN A 132 -11.24 -0.37 5.18
CA ASN A 132 -11.95 -0.21 6.46
C ASN A 132 -11.17 -0.76 7.67
N VAL A 133 -9.87 -0.52 7.70
CA VAL A 133 -9.00 -0.99 8.78
C VAL A 133 -9.19 -0.10 10.02
N PRO A 134 -9.65 -0.65 11.17
CA PRO A 134 -9.70 0.08 12.44
C PRO A 134 -8.31 0.54 12.86
N ARG A 135 -8.21 1.76 13.37
CA ARG A 135 -6.92 2.40 13.66
C ARG A 135 -6.89 3.05 15.03
N LEU A 136 -5.75 2.87 15.71
CA LEU A 136 -5.33 3.70 16.82
C LEU A 136 -4.34 4.75 16.32
N VAL A 137 -4.25 5.87 16.99
CA VAL A 137 -3.24 6.91 16.70
C VAL A 137 -2.35 7.05 17.93
N PHE A 138 -1.04 7.02 17.71
CA PHE A 138 -0.03 7.24 18.74
C PHE A 138 0.80 8.47 18.37
N CYS A 139 0.61 9.55 19.14
CA CYS A 139 1.41 10.77 19.01
C CYS A 139 2.76 10.56 19.67
N ASN A 140 3.74 10.16 18.87
CA ASN A 140 5.09 9.82 19.30
C ASN A 140 5.98 11.05 19.39
N LYS A 141 7.14 10.92 19.99
CA LYS A 141 8.14 11.98 20.13
C LYS A 141 7.64 13.21 20.89
N MET A 142 6.86 12.98 21.93
CA MET A 142 6.39 14.07 22.81
C MET A 142 7.53 14.82 23.53
N ASP A 143 8.73 14.23 23.57
CA ASP A 143 9.95 14.82 24.10
C ASP A 143 10.67 15.77 23.15
N LYS A 144 10.26 15.80 21.88
CA LYS A 144 10.88 16.62 20.83
C LYS A 144 10.46 18.09 20.95
N ILE A 145 11.38 19.00 20.66
CA ILE A 145 11.09 20.44 20.60
C ILE A 145 9.99 20.71 19.58
N GLY A 146 8.97 21.46 19.97
CA GLY A 146 7.80 21.78 19.16
C GLY A 146 6.69 20.72 19.21
N ALA A 147 6.82 19.67 20.05
CA ALA A 147 5.78 18.67 20.22
C ALA A 147 4.49 19.28 20.77
N ASP A 148 3.37 19.05 20.10
CA ASP A 148 2.05 19.55 20.45
C ASP A 148 0.96 18.52 20.14
N PHE A 149 0.51 17.83 21.17
CA PHE A 149 -0.53 16.81 21.10
C PHE A 149 -1.87 17.37 20.58
N TYR A 150 -2.25 18.54 21.04
CA TYR A 150 -3.56 19.15 20.70
C TYR A 150 -3.59 19.62 19.25
N ARG A 151 -2.48 20.09 18.72
CA ARG A 151 -2.33 20.39 17.30
C ARG A 151 -2.47 19.12 16.45
N CYS A 152 -1.93 17.99 16.88
CA CYS A 152 -2.11 16.71 16.21
C CYS A 152 -3.59 16.31 16.13
N LEU A 153 -4.35 16.51 17.20
CA LEU A 153 -5.81 16.26 17.20
C LEU A 153 -6.54 17.11 16.15
N GLU A 154 -6.21 18.40 16.06
CA GLU A 154 -6.80 19.29 15.06
C GLU A 154 -6.40 18.91 13.62
N MET A 155 -5.16 18.48 13.42
CA MET A 155 -4.69 18.03 12.10
C MET A 155 -5.37 16.74 11.67
N ILE A 156 -5.65 15.81 12.58
CA ILE A 156 -6.41 14.60 12.29
C ILE A 156 -7.80 14.97 11.76
N LYS A 157 -8.47 15.92 12.39
CA LYS A 157 -9.79 16.42 11.94
C LYS A 157 -9.71 17.11 10.59
N SER A 158 -8.81 18.06 10.43
CA SER A 158 -8.76 18.95 9.27
C SER A 158 -8.15 18.29 8.02
N ARG A 159 -7.12 17.46 8.19
CA ARG A 159 -6.39 16.86 7.07
C ARG A 159 -6.85 15.45 6.72
N LEU A 160 -7.19 14.65 7.72
CA LEU A 160 -7.64 13.27 7.51
C LEU A 160 -9.16 13.16 7.43
N GLY A 161 -9.90 14.20 7.83
CA GLY A 161 -11.37 14.17 7.90
C GLY A 161 -11.87 13.11 8.90
N ALA A 162 -11.05 12.74 9.88
CA ALA A 162 -11.31 11.69 10.83
C ALA A 162 -11.74 12.28 12.20
N VAL A 163 -12.35 11.44 13.02
CA VAL A 163 -12.73 11.78 14.39
C VAL A 163 -11.71 11.23 15.36
N PRO A 164 -10.79 12.04 15.89
CA PRO A 164 -9.86 11.59 16.92
C PRO A 164 -10.61 11.48 18.26
N LEU A 165 -10.35 10.40 18.99
CA LEU A 165 -10.90 10.18 20.33
C LEU A 165 -9.74 10.12 21.32
N PRO A 166 -9.33 11.24 21.95
CA PRO A 166 -8.28 11.20 22.94
C PRO A 166 -8.68 10.32 24.12
N VAL A 167 -7.91 9.29 24.40
CA VAL A 167 -8.05 8.43 25.59
C VAL A 167 -6.99 8.72 26.62
N GLN A 168 -6.02 9.56 26.25
CA GLN A 168 -4.95 10.07 27.10
C GLN A 168 -4.72 11.54 26.84
N LEU A 169 -4.15 12.23 27.82
CA LEU A 169 -3.56 13.57 27.65
C LEU A 169 -2.10 13.52 28.07
N PRO A 170 -1.19 14.29 27.44
CA PRO A 170 0.19 14.35 27.86
C PRO A 170 0.36 15.12 29.17
N ILE A 171 1.30 14.69 30.00
CA ILE A 171 1.79 15.45 31.16
C ILE A 171 3.10 16.11 30.75
N GLY A 172 3.03 17.43 30.47
CA GLY A 172 4.13 18.17 29.91
C GLY A 172 4.32 17.95 28.41
N ALA A 173 5.31 18.61 27.86
CA ALA A 173 5.74 18.46 26.47
C ALA A 173 7.25 18.77 26.39
N GLU A 174 7.89 18.36 25.30
CA GLU A 174 9.32 18.53 25.10
C GLU A 174 10.14 17.91 26.25
N SER A 175 11.09 18.63 26.82
CA SER A 175 11.90 18.14 27.94
C SER A 175 11.11 17.87 29.22
N ASP A 176 9.92 18.47 29.34
CA ASP A 176 9.06 18.34 30.52
C ASP A 176 8.05 17.20 30.41
N PHE A 177 8.05 16.47 29.29
CA PHE A 177 7.19 15.30 29.11
C PHE A 177 7.60 14.17 30.05
N VAL A 178 6.74 13.82 30.99
CA VAL A 178 7.02 12.80 32.04
C VAL A 178 6.07 11.62 32.03
N GLY A 179 4.91 11.74 31.37
CA GLY A 179 3.91 10.71 31.38
C GLY A 179 2.60 11.14 30.74
N VAL A 180 1.53 10.41 31.05
CA VAL A 180 0.21 10.63 30.47
C VAL A 180 -0.88 10.57 31.53
N VAL A 181 -1.99 11.29 31.27
CA VAL A 181 -3.23 11.13 32.03
C VAL A 181 -4.09 10.10 31.30
N ASP A 182 -4.48 9.03 32.00
CA ASP A 182 -5.45 8.06 31.51
C ASP A 182 -6.87 8.61 31.73
N LEU A 183 -7.58 8.94 30.67
CA LEU A 183 -8.92 9.49 30.72
C LEU A 183 -10.01 8.47 31.08
N ILE A 184 -9.71 7.18 31.02
CA ILE A 184 -10.63 6.12 31.41
C ILE A 184 -10.57 5.90 32.92
N GLU A 185 -9.40 5.69 33.48
CA GLU A 185 -9.17 5.47 34.91
C GLU A 185 -9.10 6.78 35.71
N MET A 186 -8.92 7.92 35.05
CA MET A 186 -8.70 9.23 35.66
C MET A 186 -7.53 9.24 36.65
N LYS A 187 -6.43 8.69 36.20
CA LYS A 187 -5.15 8.65 36.91
C LYS A 187 -4.02 9.13 36.00
N ALA A 188 -2.93 9.57 36.62
CA ALA A 188 -1.71 9.91 35.92
C ALA A 188 -0.72 8.76 35.98
N LEU A 189 -0.08 8.48 34.83
CA LEU A 189 0.99 7.50 34.70
C LEU A 189 2.28 8.25 34.44
N ILE A 190 3.25 8.14 35.36
CA ILE A 190 4.53 8.83 35.31
C ILE A 190 5.66 7.81 35.26
N TRP A 191 6.46 7.83 34.18
CA TRP A 191 7.56 6.89 33.97
C TRP A 191 8.81 7.29 34.74
N ARG A 192 9.51 6.28 35.25
CA ARG A 192 10.81 6.44 35.89
C ARG A 192 11.92 6.24 34.85
N ASP A 193 12.77 7.25 34.68
CA ASP A 193 13.84 7.21 33.67
C ASP A 193 14.88 6.11 33.94
N GLU A 194 15.08 5.74 35.19
CA GLU A 194 16.10 4.79 35.63
C GLU A 194 15.84 3.33 35.25
N THR A 195 14.62 2.99 34.81
CA THR A 195 14.18 1.60 34.58
C THR A 195 14.01 1.22 33.13
N LEU A 196 14.51 2.00 32.20
CA LEU A 196 14.28 1.84 30.75
C LEU A 196 12.79 1.70 30.39
N GLY A 197 11.93 2.43 31.11
CA GLY A 197 10.49 2.41 30.92
C GLY A 197 9.74 1.19 31.49
N ALA A 198 10.44 0.28 32.17
CA ALA A 198 9.81 -0.93 32.74
C ALA A 198 8.85 -0.63 33.90
N GLN A 199 9.03 0.51 34.57
CA GLN A 199 8.23 0.90 35.73
C GLN A 199 7.70 2.33 35.58
N TRP A 200 6.48 2.51 36.03
CA TRP A 200 5.84 3.82 36.14
C TRP A 200 5.00 3.87 37.41
N ASP A 201 4.79 5.09 37.88
CA ASP A 201 3.93 5.35 39.04
C ASP A 201 2.52 5.72 38.59
N VAL A 202 1.53 5.14 39.25
CA VAL A 202 0.12 5.52 39.09
C VAL A 202 -0.22 6.48 40.23
N VAL A 203 -0.45 7.75 39.90
CA VAL A 203 -0.69 8.82 40.86
C VAL A 203 -1.94 9.63 40.50
N GLU A 204 -2.36 10.50 41.41
CA GLU A 204 -3.45 11.42 41.13
C GLU A 204 -3.07 12.39 40.00
N ILE A 205 -4.05 12.84 39.21
CA ILE A 205 -3.86 13.78 38.13
C ILE A 205 -3.29 15.10 38.71
N PRO A 206 -2.20 15.65 38.12
CA PRO A 206 -1.69 16.96 38.53
C PRO A 206 -2.78 18.04 38.53
N ALA A 207 -2.77 18.88 39.55
CA ALA A 207 -3.83 19.89 39.76
C ALA A 207 -4.05 20.80 38.54
N GLU A 208 -2.99 21.14 37.81
CA GLU A 208 -3.03 21.97 36.61
C GLU A 208 -3.71 21.30 35.40
N LEU A 209 -3.79 19.96 35.40
CA LEU A 209 -4.42 19.17 34.32
C LEU A 209 -5.81 18.64 34.67
N LYS A 210 -6.22 18.78 35.93
CA LYS A 210 -7.47 18.17 36.41
C LYS A 210 -8.71 18.65 35.65
N ASP A 211 -8.88 19.94 35.48
CA ASP A 211 -10.02 20.52 34.77
C ASP A 211 -10.02 20.11 33.29
N LYS A 212 -8.87 20.10 32.68
CA LYS A 212 -8.71 19.67 31.28
C LYS A 212 -9.00 18.18 31.10
N ALA A 213 -8.56 17.35 32.03
CA ALA A 213 -8.85 15.92 32.02
C ALA A 213 -10.34 15.65 32.17
N GLU A 214 -11.04 16.35 33.07
CA GLU A 214 -12.48 16.26 33.23
C GLU A 214 -13.24 16.70 31.97
N GLU A 215 -12.82 17.78 31.32
CA GLU A 215 -13.39 18.25 30.05
C GLU A 215 -13.24 17.22 28.94
N TYR A 216 -12.04 16.67 28.75
CA TYR A 216 -11.79 15.66 27.71
C TYR A 216 -12.47 14.33 27.99
N ARG A 217 -12.59 13.94 29.26
CA ARG A 217 -13.35 12.76 29.65
C ARG A 217 -14.85 12.92 29.34
N GLU A 218 -15.41 14.07 29.61
CA GLU A 218 -16.83 14.37 29.30
C GLU A 218 -17.07 14.28 27.79
N LYS A 219 -16.23 14.90 26.97
CA LYS A 219 -16.29 14.80 25.50
C LYS A 219 -16.15 13.36 25.00
N LEU A 220 -15.25 12.58 25.62
CA LEU A 220 -15.06 11.18 25.30
C LEU A 220 -16.35 10.37 25.57
N ILE A 221 -16.95 10.53 26.73
CA ILE A 221 -18.21 9.85 27.08
C ILE A 221 -19.33 10.23 26.12
N GLU A 222 -19.51 11.51 25.84
CA GLU A 222 -20.51 12.01 24.88
C GLU A 222 -20.34 11.38 23.50
N THR A 223 -19.12 11.29 23.01
CA THR A 223 -18.81 10.70 21.70
C THR A 223 -19.10 9.20 21.65
N VAL A 224 -18.73 8.45 22.68
CA VAL A 224 -18.82 6.98 22.65
C VAL A 224 -20.23 6.47 22.95
N VAL A 225 -21.04 7.18 23.72
CA VAL A 225 -22.42 6.74 23.99
C VAL A 225 -23.32 6.84 22.76
N GLU A 226 -22.98 7.66 21.77
CA GLU A 226 -23.69 7.75 20.49
C GLU A 226 -23.63 6.46 19.67
N ILE A 227 -22.72 5.57 19.96
CA ILE A 227 -22.54 4.28 19.27
C ILE A 227 -23.64 3.27 19.65
N ASP A 228 -24.24 3.43 20.82
CA ASP A 228 -25.18 2.47 21.37
C ASP A 228 -26.41 3.21 21.93
N GLU A 229 -27.60 2.90 21.39
CA GLU A 229 -28.84 3.57 21.80
C GLU A 229 -29.14 3.42 23.29
N ALA A 230 -28.93 2.22 23.84
CA ALA A 230 -29.20 1.97 25.26
C ALA A 230 -28.24 2.74 26.18
N ALA A 231 -26.98 2.85 25.79
CA ALA A 231 -25.96 3.63 26.50
C ALA A 231 -26.28 5.13 26.42
N MET A 232 -26.76 5.62 25.28
CA MET A 232 -27.18 7.01 25.07
C MET A 232 -28.38 7.35 25.92
N GLU A 233 -29.41 6.50 25.96
CA GLU A 233 -30.58 6.70 26.79
C GLU A 233 -30.21 6.80 28.28
N ARG A 234 -29.43 5.90 28.81
CA ARG A 234 -28.94 5.93 30.19
C ARG A 234 -28.14 7.19 30.51
N TYR A 235 -27.27 7.60 29.56
CA TYR A 235 -26.48 8.81 29.71
C TYR A 235 -27.35 10.07 29.79
N LEU A 236 -28.41 10.16 28.97
CA LEU A 236 -29.39 11.24 29.01
C LEU A 236 -30.19 11.27 30.30
N GLU A 237 -30.38 10.13 30.96
CA GLU A 237 -30.98 10.00 32.27
C GLU A 237 -30.04 10.30 33.46
N GLY A 238 -28.77 10.59 33.15
CA GLY A 238 -27.72 10.94 34.11
C GLY A 238 -26.85 9.78 34.60
N GLU A 239 -26.96 8.60 33.98
CA GLU A 239 -26.09 7.49 34.29
C GLU A 239 -24.79 7.57 33.45
N ILE A 240 -23.65 7.61 34.14
CA ILE A 240 -22.34 7.60 33.49
C ILE A 240 -21.92 6.14 33.29
N PRO A 241 -21.43 5.73 32.09
CA PRO A 241 -20.93 4.38 31.87
C PRO A 241 -19.79 4.04 32.83
N SER A 242 -19.73 2.77 33.26
CA SER A 242 -18.56 2.25 34.00
C SER A 242 -17.33 2.26 33.10
N ASN A 243 -16.14 2.17 33.69
CA ASN A 243 -14.90 2.13 32.91
C ASN A 243 -14.86 0.94 31.94
N ASP A 244 -15.36 -0.22 32.35
CA ASP A 244 -15.43 -1.41 31.48
C ASP A 244 -16.42 -1.23 30.34
N GLU A 245 -17.60 -0.66 30.62
CA GLU A 245 -18.59 -0.30 29.60
C GLU A 245 -18.03 0.75 28.63
N LEU A 246 -17.31 1.73 29.14
CA LEU A 246 -16.68 2.77 28.35
C LEU A 246 -15.64 2.17 27.39
N ARG A 247 -14.81 1.25 27.84
CA ARG A 247 -13.87 0.51 26.99
C ARG A 247 -14.58 -0.31 25.93
N ALA A 248 -15.66 -0.98 26.27
CA ALA A 248 -16.46 -1.75 25.30
C ALA A 248 -17.07 -0.86 24.22
N LEU A 249 -17.57 0.32 24.57
CA LEU A 249 -18.09 1.31 23.60
C LEU A 249 -17.00 1.90 22.72
N ILE A 250 -15.83 2.19 23.28
CA ILE A 250 -14.68 2.66 22.51
C ILE A 250 -14.26 1.59 21.49
N ARG A 251 -14.19 0.33 21.91
CA ARG A 251 -13.88 -0.80 21.03
C ARG A 251 -14.87 -0.91 19.89
N LYS A 252 -16.15 -0.89 20.18
CA LYS A 252 -17.22 -0.97 19.18
C LYS A 252 -17.09 0.13 18.14
N GLY A 253 -16.94 1.37 18.57
CA GLY A 253 -16.81 2.52 17.65
C GLY A 253 -15.52 2.48 16.85
N THR A 254 -14.43 2.00 17.43
CA THR A 254 -13.14 1.82 16.73
C THR A 254 -13.25 0.76 15.64
N ILE A 255 -13.85 -0.39 15.93
CA ILE A 255 -14.06 -1.47 14.96
C ILE A 255 -14.98 -1.02 13.83
N GLU A 256 -16.03 -0.24 14.13
CA GLU A 256 -16.93 0.34 13.13
C GLU A 256 -16.34 1.55 12.38
N VAL A 257 -15.11 1.93 12.70
CA VAL A 257 -14.40 3.07 12.10
C VAL A 257 -15.14 4.40 12.26
N LYS A 258 -15.83 4.59 13.38
CA LYS A 258 -16.54 5.83 13.70
C LYS A 258 -15.64 6.89 14.29
N PHE A 259 -14.62 6.47 15.01
CA PHE A 259 -13.58 7.31 15.60
C PHE A 259 -12.30 6.51 15.77
N HIS A 260 -11.23 7.19 16.14
CA HIS A 260 -9.91 6.61 16.32
C HIS A 260 -9.34 7.02 17.68
N PRO A 261 -9.12 6.06 18.61
CA PRO A 261 -8.47 6.37 19.87
C PRO A 261 -7.09 6.96 19.68
N VAL A 262 -6.77 8.04 20.39
CA VAL A 262 -5.50 8.74 20.32
C VAL A 262 -4.78 8.64 21.65
N LEU A 263 -3.54 8.14 21.59
CA LEU A 263 -2.62 8.03 22.70
C LEU A 263 -1.38 8.89 22.42
N CYS A 264 -0.54 9.06 23.42
CA CYS A 264 0.70 9.81 23.26
C CYS A 264 1.84 9.19 24.08
N GLY A 265 3.06 9.52 23.69
CA GLY A 265 4.25 9.05 24.37
C GLY A 265 5.53 9.40 23.61
N THR A 266 6.60 8.78 24.01
CA THR A 266 7.88 8.81 23.31
C THR A 266 8.55 7.44 23.40
N ALA A 267 8.58 6.72 22.29
CA ALA A 267 9.19 5.40 22.23
C ALA A 267 10.70 5.48 22.52
N PHE A 268 11.37 6.49 21.98
CA PHE A 268 12.81 6.70 22.21
C PHE A 268 13.16 6.87 23.69
N LYS A 269 12.35 7.61 24.45
CA LYS A 269 12.51 7.83 25.89
C LYS A 269 11.79 6.79 26.74
N ASN A 270 11.26 5.74 26.14
CA ASN A 270 10.62 4.61 26.82
C ASN A 270 9.39 4.99 27.66
N LYS A 271 8.59 5.96 27.20
CA LYS A 271 7.39 6.43 27.91
C LYS A 271 6.13 6.24 27.05
N GLY A 272 5.14 5.58 27.60
CA GLY A 272 3.80 5.46 26.98
C GLY A 272 3.59 4.24 26.07
N VAL A 273 4.56 3.35 25.91
CA VAL A 273 4.44 2.19 24.99
C VAL A 273 3.53 1.10 25.56
N GLN A 274 3.64 0.78 26.85
CA GLN A 274 2.81 -0.26 27.46
C GLN A 274 1.31 0.07 27.45
N PRO A 275 0.86 1.30 27.73
CA PRO A 275 -0.53 1.69 27.51
C PRO A 275 -1.00 1.56 26.05
N LEU A 276 -0.11 1.76 25.08
CA LEU A 276 -0.41 1.49 23.67
C LEU A 276 -0.68 0.00 23.42
N LEU A 277 0.10 -0.89 24.01
CA LEU A 277 -0.13 -2.35 23.92
C LEU A 277 -1.45 -2.76 24.58
N ASP A 278 -1.79 -2.17 25.71
CA ASP A 278 -3.10 -2.37 26.35
C ASP A 278 -4.23 -1.87 25.46
N ALA A 279 -4.06 -0.72 24.79
CA ALA A 279 -5.04 -0.18 23.86
C ALA A 279 -5.25 -1.07 22.63
N VAL A 280 -4.21 -1.72 22.14
CA VAL A 280 -4.31 -2.72 21.05
C VAL A 280 -5.23 -3.87 21.49
N VAL A 281 -5.06 -4.37 22.69
CA VAL A 281 -5.92 -5.42 23.25
C VAL A 281 -7.34 -4.93 23.44
N ASP A 282 -7.51 -3.74 24.01
CA ASP A 282 -8.81 -3.21 24.41
C ASP A 282 -9.65 -2.72 23.21
N TYR A 283 -9.04 -2.18 22.16
CA TYR A 283 -9.76 -1.43 21.13
C TYR A 283 -9.61 -1.96 19.71
N LEU A 284 -8.53 -2.66 19.37
CA LEU A 284 -8.38 -3.24 18.03
C LEU A 284 -9.11 -4.58 17.90
N PRO A 285 -9.61 -4.93 16.71
CA PRO A 285 -10.38 -6.14 16.51
C PRO A 285 -9.53 -7.41 16.55
N ALA A 286 -10.17 -8.50 16.97
CA ALA A 286 -9.74 -9.86 16.69
C ALA A 286 -10.23 -10.27 15.26
N PRO A 287 -9.69 -11.35 14.68
CA PRO A 287 -10.13 -11.81 13.37
C PRO A 287 -11.64 -12.09 13.24
N ASN A 288 -12.28 -12.51 14.32
CA ASN A 288 -13.72 -12.77 14.36
C ASN A 288 -14.59 -11.54 14.64
N ASP A 289 -14.00 -10.39 14.92
CA ASP A 289 -14.71 -9.12 15.09
C ASP A 289 -14.94 -8.38 13.78
N ILE A 290 -14.18 -8.75 12.73
CA ILE A 290 -14.32 -8.16 11.40
C ILE A 290 -15.35 -8.95 10.58
N PRO A 291 -15.98 -8.31 9.55
CA PRO A 291 -16.91 -9.00 8.66
C PRO A 291 -16.25 -10.20 7.98
N ALA A 292 -17.06 -11.21 7.64
CA ALA A 292 -16.62 -12.33 6.84
C ALA A 292 -15.97 -11.86 5.55
N ILE A 293 -14.84 -12.48 5.16
CA ILE A 293 -14.15 -12.12 3.92
C ILE A 293 -15.04 -12.41 2.72
N ARG A 294 -15.16 -11.47 1.81
CA ARG A 294 -15.91 -11.61 0.58
C ARG A 294 -15.03 -12.11 -0.55
N GLY A 295 -15.63 -12.89 -1.42
CA GLY A 295 -14.99 -13.40 -2.61
C GLY A 295 -16.00 -13.75 -3.67
N ILE A 296 -15.52 -14.27 -4.78
CA ILE A 296 -16.33 -14.67 -5.93
C ILE A 296 -16.16 -16.17 -6.16
N ASP A 297 -17.27 -16.88 -6.35
CA ASP A 297 -17.23 -18.27 -6.81
C ASP A 297 -16.75 -18.28 -8.28
N PRO A 298 -15.61 -18.93 -8.59
CA PRO A 298 -15.06 -18.92 -9.94
C PRO A 298 -15.93 -19.62 -10.99
N LYS A 299 -16.90 -20.44 -10.56
CA LYS A 299 -17.80 -21.16 -11.46
C LYS A 299 -19.09 -20.39 -11.75
N THR A 300 -19.66 -19.77 -10.73
CA THR A 300 -20.97 -19.08 -10.83
C THR A 300 -20.84 -17.57 -10.96
N GLU A 301 -19.65 -17.03 -10.71
CA GLU A 301 -19.36 -15.58 -10.65
C GLU A 301 -20.19 -14.82 -9.59
N GLN A 302 -20.82 -15.56 -8.68
CA GLN A 302 -21.59 -14.96 -7.58
C GLN A 302 -20.71 -14.65 -6.39
N GLU A 303 -21.07 -13.58 -5.68
CA GLU A 303 -20.42 -13.21 -4.43
C GLU A 303 -20.71 -14.27 -3.35
N ILE A 304 -19.64 -14.71 -2.71
CA ILE A 304 -19.69 -15.63 -1.57
C ILE A 304 -18.83 -15.08 -0.44
N SER A 305 -19.05 -15.57 0.76
CA SER A 305 -18.29 -15.13 1.93
C SER A 305 -17.76 -16.32 2.73
N ARG A 306 -16.68 -16.06 3.48
CA ARG A 306 -16.08 -17.02 4.42
C ARG A 306 -15.94 -16.36 5.79
N LYS A 307 -16.50 -16.98 6.81
CA LYS A 307 -16.35 -16.52 8.19
C LYS A 307 -14.97 -16.89 8.72
N SER A 308 -14.46 -16.10 9.65
CA SER A 308 -13.24 -16.43 10.40
C SER A 308 -13.54 -17.58 11.38
N SER A 309 -13.46 -18.80 10.88
CA SER A 309 -13.71 -20.02 11.67
C SER A 309 -12.88 -21.16 11.11
N ASP A 310 -12.38 -22.03 12.00
CA ASP A 310 -11.61 -23.22 11.64
C ASP A 310 -12.49 -24.29 10.94
N ASP A 311 -13.79 -24.22 11.16
CA ASP A 311 -14.79 -25.17 10.60
C ASP A 311 -15.24 -24.80 9.17
N GLU A 312 -14.92 -23.60 8.71
CA GLU A 312 -15.19 -23.16 7.35
C GLU A 312 -14.20 -23.80 6.35
N PRO A 313 -14.57 -23.86 5.07
CA PRO A 313 -13.62 -24.24 4.02
C PRO A 313 -12.41 -23.32 4.02
N LEU A 314 -11.23 -23.90 3.78
CA LEU A 314 -9.97 -23.14 3.77
C LEU A 314 -9.99 -22.05 2.69
N SER A 315 -9.65 -20.85 3.07
CA SER A 315 -9.33 -19.75 2.15
C SER A 315 -8.19 -18.91 2.72
N MET A 316 -7.22 -18.61 1.88
CA MET A 316 -6.11 -17.75 2.24
C MET A 316 -5.65 -16.88 1.07
N LEU A 317 -5.06 -15.76 1.38
CA LEU A 317 -4.52 -14.80 0.42
C LEU A 317 -3.01 -14.77 0.50
N ALA A 318 -2.35 -15.00 -0.63
CA ALA A 318 -0.92 -14.78 -0.78
C ALA A 318 -0.68 -13.27 -0.95
N PHE A 319 -0.10 -12.63 0.04
CA PHE A 319 0.08 -11.18 0.01
C PHE A 319 1.52 -10.73 -0.19
N LYS A 320 2.48 -11.64 -0.07
CA LYS A 320 3.90 -11.34 -0.26
C LYS A 320 4.67 -12.58 -0.67
N ILE A 321 5.61 -12.40 -1.59
CA ILE A 321 6.58 -13.44 -1.97
C ILE A 321 7.98 -12.90 -1.67
N MET A 322 8.81 -13.72 -1.07
CA MET A 322 10.20 -13.39 -0.74
C MET A 322 11.11 -14.55 -1.15
N ASN A 323 12.24 -14.24 -1.75
CA ASN A 323 13.27 -15.23 -2.03
C ASN A 323 14.26 -15.29 -0.87
N ASP A 324 14.33 -16.44 -0.24
CA ASP A 324 15.26 -16.70 0.85
C ASP A 324 16.45 -17.53 0.35
N PRO A 325 17.69 -17.17 0.73
CA PRO A 325 18.88 -17.88 0.25
C PRO A 325 18.95 -19.35 0.67
N PHE A 326 18.29 -19.72 1.77
CA PHE A 326 18.40 -21.06 2.37
C PHE A 326 17.21 -21.97 2.04
N VAL A 327 16.00 -21.42 2.02
CA VAL A 327 14.77 -22.20 1.81
C VAL A 327 14.12 -21.97 0.46
N GLY A 328 14.62 -21.03 -0.32
CA GLY A 328 14.05 -20.68 -1.62
C GLY A 328 12.87 -19.71 -1.52
N SER A 329 11.87 -19.89 -2.37
CA SER A 329 10.71 -18.99 -2.39
C SER A 329 9.80 -19.21 -1.18
N LEU A 330 9.54 -18.13 -0.45
CA LEU A 330 8.58 -18.06 0.66
C LEU A 330 7.34 -17.31 0.19
N THR A 331 6.17 -17.90 0.36
CA THR A 331 4.88 -17.26 0.10
C THR A 331 4.19 -16.96 1.42
N PHE A 332 4.07 -15.69 1.77
CA PHE A 332 3.35 -15.25 2.97
C PHE A 332 1.86 -15.21 2.70
N CYS A 333 1.11 -15.92 3.52
CA CYS A 333 -0.34 -16.02 3.41
C CYS A 333 -1.02 -15.63 4.71
N ARG A 334 -2.15 -14.91 4.57
CA ARG A 334 -3.14 -14.73 5.63
C ARG A 334 -4.23 -15.77 5.44
N ILE A 335 -4.48 -16.56 6.47
CA ILE A 335 -5.58 -17.52 6.51
C ILE A 335 -6.83 -16.81 7.01
N TYR A 336 -7.85 -16.75 6.16
CA TYR A 336 -9.13 -16.11 6.49
C TYR A 336 -10.15 -17.09 7.06
N SER A 337 -10.14 -18.33 6.60
CA SER A 337 -11.06 -19.35 7.05
C SER A 337 -10.45 -20.75 6.95
N GLY A 338 -10.95 -21.66 7.75
CA GLY A 338 -10.51 -23.05 7.76
C GLY A 338 -9.17 -23.26 8.44
N LYS A 339 -8.58 -24.40 8.21
CA LYS A 339 -7.25 -24.76 8.67
C LYS A 339 -6.43 -25.39 7.55
N VAL A 340 -5.13 -25.22 7.62
CA VAL A 340 -4.17 -25.77 6.67
C VAL A 340 -3.18 -26.66 7.37
N THR A 341 -2.82 -27.78 6.74
CA THR A 341 -1.83 -28.73 7.24
C THR A 341 -0.70 -28.89 6.22
N LYS A 342 0.49 -29.21 6.74
CA LYS A 342 1.66 -29.49 5.93
C LYS A 342 1.37 -30.62 4.94
N GLY A 343 1.81 -30.47 3.68
CA GLY A 343 1.60 -31.45 2.63
C GLY A 343 0.22 -31.42 1.98
N MET A 344 -0.68 -30.53 2.41
CA MET A 344 -2.00 -30.35 1.85
C MET A 344 -1.95 -29.86 0.41
N SER A 345 -2.86 -30.38 -0.42
CA SER A 345 -3.07 -29.85 -1.78
C SER A 345 -4.07 -28.71 -1.76
N LEU A 346 -3.69 -27.61 -2.40
CA LEU A 346 -4.47 -26.39 -2.49
C LEU A 346 -4.80 -26.08 -3.96
N GLU A 347 -5.87 -25.35 -4.18
CA GLU A 347 -6.17 -24.77 -5.46
C GLU A 347 -5.84 -23.28 -5.47
N ASN A 348 -5.02 -22.87 -6.44
CA ASN A 348 -4.84 -21.48 -6.80
C ASN A 348 -5.93 -21.13 -7.81
N THR A 349 -7.00 -20.54 -7.35
CA THR A 349 -8.20 -20.24 -8.14
C THR A 349 -7.99 -19.11 -9.15
N VAL A 350 -7.03 -18.22 -8.92
CA VAL A 350 -6.69 -17.14 -9.85
C VAL A 350 -5.99 -17.69 -11.09
N LYS A 351 -5.11 -18.68 -10.91
CA LYS A 351 -4.34 -19.31 -12.00
C LYS A 351 -4.93 -20.63 -12.50
N GLY A 352 -5.95 -21.15 -11.80
CA GLY A 352 -6.55 -22.43 -12.15
C GLY A 352 -5.61 -23.63 -12.00
N LYS A 353 -4.66 -23.56 -11.07
CA LYS A 353 -3.66 -24.60 -10.85
C LYS A 353 -3.70 -25.14 -9.42
N ARG A 354 -3.36 -26.40 -9.26
CA ARG A 354 -3.18 -27.01 -7.94
C ARG A 354 -1.74 -26.92 -7.51
N GLU A 355 -1.55 -26.67 -6.23
CA GLU A 355 -0.25 -26.61 -5.59
C GLU A 355 -0.24 -27.43 -4.30
N ARG A 356 0.93 -27.90 -3.92
CA ARG A 356 1.12 -28.67 -2.69
C ARG A 356 2.09 -27.92 -1.78
N ILE A 357 1.73 -27.80 -0.50
CA ILE A 357 2.57 -27.20 0.51
C ILE A 357 3.73 -28.13 0.86
N GLY A 358 4.94 -27.65 0.73
CA GLY A 358 6.14 -28.39 1.17
C GLY A 358 6.34 -28.25 2.68
N ARG A 359 6.62 -27.03 3.13
CA ARG A 359 6.80 -26.67 4.54
C ARG A 359 5.95 -25.47 4.90
N MET A 360 5.59 -25.34 6.16
CA MET A 360 4.96 -24.13 6.70
C MET A 360 5.82 -23.58 7.80
N LEU A 361 6.03 -22.28 7.79
CA LEU A 361 6.87 -21.57 8.75
C LEU A 361 6.04 -20.51 9.50
N GLN A 362 6.20 -20.46 10.81
CA GLN A 362 5.81 -19.34 11.64
C GLN A 362 7.00 -18.41 11.76
N MET A 363 6.84 -17.16 11.36
CA MET A 363 7.91 -16.19 11.43
C MET A 363 7.92 -15.49 12.79
N HIS A 364 9.06 -15.54 13.46
CA HIS A 364 9.35 -14.76 14.66
C HIS A 364 10.44 -13.73 14.33
N ALA A 365 10.57 -12.70 15.15
CA ALA A 365 11.51 -11.61 14.90
C ALA A 365 12.94 -12.10 14.57
N ASN A 366 13.43 -13.12 15.29
CA ASN A 366 14.82 -13.58 15.18
C ASN A 366 14.97 -15.02 14.67
N HIS A 367 13.88 -15.73 14.44
CA HIS A 367 13.95 -17.13 14.01
C HIS A 367 12.68 -17.57 13.28
N ARG A 368 12.77 -18.68 12.59
CA ARG A 368 11.68 -19.36 11.91
C ARG A 368 11.38 -20.66 12.64
N GLU A 369 10.12 -20.98 12.74
CA GLU A 369 9.65 -22.22 13.35
C GLU A 369 8.85 -23.01 12.33
N ASP A 370 9.22 -24.27 12.13
CA ASP A 370 8.40 -25.19 11.33
C ASP A 370 7.14 -25.56 12.12
N ILE A 371 5.99 -25.43 11.45
CA ILE A 371 4.68 -25.78 12.00
C ILE A 371 3.97 -26.81 11.13
N GLU A 372 3.17 -27.66 11.76
CA GLU A 372 2.43 -28.72 11.06
C GLU A 372 1.01 -28.28 10.67
N GLU A 373 0.43 -27.37 11.42
CA GLU A 373 -0.94 -26.85 11.24
C GLU A 373 -0.98 -25.34 11.44
N ALA A 374 -1.88 -24.68 10.71
CA ALA A 374 -2.22 -23.28 10.92
C ALA A 374 -3.73 -23.07 10.75
N PHE A 375 -4.26 -22.03 11.37
CA PHE A 375 -5.69 -21.83 11.55
C PHE A 375 -6.14 -20.46 11.00
N ALA A 376 -7.45 -20.29 10.89
CA ALA A 376 -8.04 -18.99 10.56
C ALA A 376 -7.48 -17.89 11.47
N GLY A 377 -7.09 -16.76 10.87
CA GLY A 377 -6.44 -15.66 11.59
C GLY A 377 -4.92 -15.71 11.60
N ASP A 378 -4.30 -16.84 11.29
CA ASP A 378 -2.84 -16.96 11.24
C ASP A 378 -2.25 -16.30 9.99
N ILE A 379 -1.03 -15.81 10.16
CA ILE A 379 -0.16 -15.36 9.07
C ILE A 379 1.04 -16.30 9.04
N VAL A 380 1.22 -16.98 7.92
CA VAL A 380 2.23 -18.03 7.77
C VAL A 380 3.03 -17.86 6.48
N ALA A 381 4.22 -18.44 6.45
CA ALA A 381 5.01 -18.55 5.23
C ALA A 381 4.98 -19.99 4.70
N LEU A 382 4.63 -20.14 3.43
CA LEU A 382 4.58 -21.43 2.74
C LEU A 382 5.80 -21.60 1.85
N VAL A 383 6.41 -22.77 1.91
CA VAL A 383 7.56 -23.16 1.07
C VAL A 383 7.11 -24.19 0.06
N GLY A 384 7.63 -24.10 -1.16
CA GLY A 384 7.41 -25.11 -2.20
C GLY A 384 6.31 -24.79 -3.20
N LEU A 385 5.70 -23.62 -3.12
CA LEU A 385 4.75 -23.14 -4.14
C LEU A 385 5.50 -22.64 -5.37
N LYS A 386 5.06 -23.04 -6.56
CA LYS A 386 5.77 -22.75 -7.82
C LYS A 386 5.09 -21.70 -8.68
N GLU A 387 3.75 -21.68 -8.66
CA GLU A 387 2.93 -20.89 -9.57
C GLU A 387 2.23 -19.71 -8.89
N THR A 388 2.24 -19.69 -7.56
CA THR A 388 1.55 -18.64 -6.78
C THR A 388 2.32 -17.34 -6.82
N THR A 389 1.61 -16.26 -7.13
CA THR A 389 2.11 -14.89 -7.10
C THR A 389 1.32 -14.04 -6.10
N THR A 390 1.82 -12.85 -5.81
CA THR A 390 1.15 -11.93 -4.88
C THR A 390 -0.26 -11.57 -5.36
N GLY A 391 -1.22 -11.66 -4.45
CA GLY A 391 -2.64 -11.43 -4.74
C GLY A 391 -3.43 -12.68 -5.10
N ASP A 392 -2.78 -13.83 -5.26
CA ASP A 392 -3.46 -15.08 -5.55
C ASP A 392 -4.19 -15.61 -4.32
N THR A 393 -5.30 -16.32 -4.58
CA THR A 393 -6.07 -17.03 -3.55
C THR A 393 -5.70 -18.51 -3.57
N LEU A 394 -5.40 -19.05 -2.39
CA LEU A 394 -5.22 -20.49 -2.17
C LEU A 394 -6.37 -20.99 -1.30
N CYS A 395 -7.03 -22.04 -1.73
CA CYS A 395 -8.23 -22.53 -1.04
C CYS A 395 -8.41 -24.05 -1.16
N ASP A 396 -9.43 -24.54 -0.45
CA ASP A 396 -9.90 -25.91 -0.58
C ASP A 396 -10.39 -26.16 -2.01
N PRO A 397 -9.88 -27.17 -2.71
CA PRO A 397 -10.30 -27.49 -4.08
C PRO A 397 -11.80 -27.82 -4.22
N LEU A 398 -12.43 -28.29 -3.15
CA LEU A 398 -13.86 -28.63 -3.14
C LEU A 398 -14.78 -27.41 -2.96
N HIS A 399 -14.25 -26.33 -2.42
CA HIS A 399 -14.98 -25.09 -2.14
C HIS A 399 -14.19 -23.89 -2.69
N PRO A 400 -14.10 -23.76 -4.02
CA PRO A 400 -13.27 -22.72 -4.62
C PRO A 400 -13.85 -21.32 -4.37
N VAL A 401 -12.96 -20.37 -4.14
CA VAL A 401 -13.25 -18.95 -3.98
C VAL A 401 -12.10 -18.14 -4.55
N ILE A 402 -12.41 -17.01 -5.17
CA ILE A 402 -11.43 -15.97 -5.51
C ILE A 402 -11.68 -14.82 -4.56
N LEU A 403 -10.73 -14.56 -3.66
CA LEU A 403 -10.77 -13.40 -2.78
C LEU A 403 -10.51 -12.14 -3.61
N GLU A 404 -10.87 -10.99 -3.08
CA GLU A 404 -10.66 -9.72 -3.74
C GLU A 404 -9.18 -9.55 -4.13
N ARG A 405 -8.94 -9.24 -5.42
CA ARG A 405 -7.58 -9.04 -5.94
C ARG A 405 -7.00 -7.74 -5.45
N MET A 406 -5.69 -7.75 -5.19
CA MET A 406 -4.94 -6.52 -4.95
C MET A 406 -4.77 -5.74 -6.24
N GLU A 407 -4.98 -4.44 -6.19
CA GLU A 407 -4.67 -3.52 -7.28
C GLU A 407 -3.24 -3.02 -7.10
N PHE A 408 -2.46 -3.05 -8.16
CA PHE A 408 -1.08 -2.61 -8.16
C PHE A 408 -0.91 -1.37 -9.03
N PRO A 409 -0.23 -0.31 -8.55
CA PRO A 409 0.00 0.87 -9.36
C PRO A 409 0.94 0.57 -10.52
N GLU A 410 0.70 1.24 -11.66
CA GLU A 410 1.60 1.17 -12.80
C GLU A 410 2.90 1.93 -12.52
N PRO A 411 4.05 1.40 -12.93
CA PRO A 411 5.32 2.10 -12.81
C PRO A 411 5.34 3.42 -13.56
N VAL A 412 6.01 4.41 -13.02
CA VAL A 412 6.07 5.78 -13.59
C VAL A 412 7.47 6.19 -14.05
N ILE A 413 8.49 5.44 -13.66
CA ILE A 413 9.88 5.68 -14.04
C ILE A 413 10.50 4.40 -14.61
N GLN A 414 11.37 4.55 -15.58
CA GLN A 414 12.10 3.43 -16.16
C GLN A 414 13.57 3.75 -16.40
N ILE A 415 14.42 2.75 -16.35
CA ILE A 415 15.85 2.84 -16.69
C ILE A 415 16.27 1.65 -17.52
N ALA A 416 17.23 1.89 -18.42
CA ALA A 416 17.90 0.82 -19.13
C ALA A 416 19.02 0.24 -18.25
N ILE A 417 19.16 -1.07 -18.24
CA ILE A 417 20.15 -1.78 -17.45
C ILE A 417 20.83 -2.85 -18.31
N GLU A 418 22.13 -2.96 -18.18
CA GLU A 418 22.93 -3.99 -18.87
C GLU A 418 23.98 -4.59 -17.92
N PRO A 419 24.32 -5.88 -18.03
CA PRO A 419 25.35 -6.46 -17.19
C PRO A 419 26.73 -5.89 -17.57
N LYS A 420 27.62 -5.72 -16.59
CA LYS A 420 28.99 -5.26 -16.83
C LYS A 420 29.79 -6.24 -17.65
N THR A 421 29.50 -7.54 -17.57
CA THR A 421 30.15 -8.61 -18.33
C THR A 421 29.11 -9.39 -19.14
N LYS A 422 29.47 -9.82 -20.33
CA LYS A 422 28.58 -10.63 -21.18
C LYS A 422 28.20 -11.98 -20.53
N GLY A 423 29.04 -12.52 -19.67
CA GLY A 423 28.78 -13.77 -18.95
C GLY A 423 27.70 -13.65 -17.87
N ASP A 424 27.34 -12.42 -17.47
CA ASP A 424 26.35 -12.18 -16.42
C ASP A 424 24.92 -11.95 -16.97
N GLN A 425 24.72 -12.04 -18.29
CA GLN A 425 23.41 -11.80 -18.91
C GLN A 425 22.32 -12.74 -18.37
N GLU A 426 22.62 -14.04 -18.26
CA GLU A 426 21.67 -15.04 -17.75
C GLU A 426 21.40 -14.84 -16.25
N LYS A 427 22.46 -14.53 -15.49
CA LYS A 427 22.33 -14.22 -14.05
C LYS A 427 21.48 -12.98 -13.80
N MET A 428 21.67 -11.93 -14.61
CA MET A 428 20.87 -10.71 -14.52
C MET A 428 19.41 -10.99 -14.84
N ALA A 429 19.11 -11.72 -15.89
CA ALA A 429 17.74 -12.09 -16.26
C ALA A 429 17.07 -12.89 -15.14
N LEU A 430 17.77 -13.86 -14.55
CA LEU A 430 17.25 -14.63 -13.42
C LEU A 430 16.99 -13.76 -12.19
N ALA A 431 17.93 -12.87 -11.84
CA ALA A 431 17.81 -11.96 -10.73
C ALA A 431 16.61 -11.02 -10.90
N LEU A 432 16.47 -10.40 -12.07
CA LEU A 432 15.37 -9.49 -12.38
C LEU A 432 14.01 -10.20 -12.35
N ASN A 433 13.92 -11.40 -12.87
CA ASN A 433 12.70 -12.21 -12.83
C ASN A 433 12.27 -12.55 -11.39
N ARG A 434 13.22 -12.90 -10.53
CA ARG A 434 12.94 -13.17 -9.12
C ARG A 434 12.49 -11.93 -8.38
N LEU A 435 13.13 -10.78 -8.62
CA LEU A 435 12.74 -9.51 -8.01
C LEU A 435 11.37 -9.04 -8.51
N ALA A 436 11.05 -9.24 -9.79
CA ALA A 436 9.73 -8.95 -10.35
C ALA A 436 8.63 -9.85 -9.77
N ALA A 437 8.95 -11.10 -9.43
CA ALA A 437 8.01 -12.01 -8.77
C ALA A 437 7.69 -11.57 -7.32
N GLU A 438 8.66 -10.95 -6.64
CA GLU A 438 8.47 -10.41 -5.29
C GLU A 438 7.64 -9.11 -5.29
N ASP A 439 7.81 -8.27 -6.30
CA ASP A 439 7.27 -6.92 -6.36
C ASP A 439 6.47 -6.68 -7.64
N PRO A 440 5.13 -6.70 -7.57
CA PRO A 440 4.27 -6.46 -8.72
C PRO A 440 4.34 -5.04 -9.30
N SER A 441 4.84 -4.07 -8.55
CA SER A 441 5.05 -2.69 -9.04
C SER A 441 6.37 -2.53 -9.79
N PHE A 442 7.23 -3.53 -9.74
CA PHE A 442 8.49 -3.60 -10.50
C PHE A 442 8.29 -4.45 -11.76
N ARG A 443 8.64 -3.90 -12.90
CA ARG A 443 8.49 -4.58 -14.19
C ARG A 443 9.79 -4.62 -14.96
N VAL A 444 9.96 -5.69 -15.73
CA VAL A 444 11.12 -5.93 -16.58
C VAL A 444 10.62 -6.20 -17.99
N LYS A 445 11.19 -5.52 -18.98
CA LYS A 445 10.95 -5.80 -20.39
C LYS A 445 12.26 -5.73 -21.19
N THR A 446 12.32 -6.47 -22.28
CA THR A 446 13.39 -6.31 -23.27
C THR A 446 12.87 -5.47 -24.41
N ASP A 447 13.60 -4.42 -24.77
CA ASP A 447 13.31 -3.62 -25.95
C ASP A 447 13.70 -4.42 -27.20
N GLU A 448 12.72 -4.70 -28.05
CA GLU A 448 12.90 -5.55 -29.24
C GLU A 448 13.80 -4.89 -30.29
N GLU A 449 13.81 -3.56 -30.36
CA GLU A 449 14.61 -2.83 -31.35
C GLU A 449 16.08 -2.70 -30.91
N THR A 450 16.30 -2.36 -29.65
CA THR A 450 17.65 -2.10 -29.11
C THR A 450 18.29 -3.31 -28.44
N GLY A 451 17.50 -4.31 -28.08
CA GLY A 451 17.93 -5.46 -27.27
C GLY A 451 18.26 -5.11 -25.83
N GLN A 452 17.98 -3.87 -25.39
CA GLN A 452 18.23 -3.44 -24.01
C GLN A 452 17.19 -4.01 -23.04
N THR A 453 17.65 -4.32 -21.83
CA THR A 453 16.76 -4.63 -20.73
C THR A 453 16.35 -3.36 -20.04
N ILE A 454 15.04 -3.15 -19.92
CA ILE A 454 14.44 -1.96 -19.27
C ILE A 454 13.72 -2.42 -18.01
N ILE A 455 14.02 -1.76 -16.89
CA ILE A 455 13.32 -1.95 -15.63
C ILE A 455 12.48 -0.70 -15.31
N ALA A 456 11.30 -0.92 -14.75
CA ALA A 456 10.38 0.13 -14.41
C ALA A 456 9.89 -0.01 -12.96
N GLY A 457 9.72 1.11 -12.28
CA GLY A 457 9.32 1.16 -10.88
C GLY A 457 8.62 2.46 -10.50
N MET A 458 8.38 2.63 -9.21
CA MET A 458 7.59 3.72 -8.65
C MET A 458 8.40 4.99 -8.35
N GLY A 459 9.71 4.92 -8.37
CA GLY A 459 10.59 6.06 -8.11
C GLY A 459 12.06 5.69 -8.20
N GLU A 460 12.92 6.71 -8.13
CA GLU A 460 14.37 6.51 -8.21
C GLU A 460 14.91 5.62 -7.09
N LEU A 461 14.46 5.84 -5.86
CA LEU A 461 14.86 5.03 -4.72
C LEU A 461 14.45 3.57 -4.88
N HIS A 462 13.24 3.32 -5.40
CA HIS A 462 12.76 1.97 -5.68
C HIS A 462 13.70 1.23 -6.63
N LEU A 463 14.07 1.85 -7.76
CA LEU A 463 14.96 1.25 -8.73
C LEU A 463 16.41 1.13 -8.23
N ASP A 464 16.91 2.09 -7.46
CA ASP A 464 18.23 2.01 -6.82
C ASP A 464 18.33 0.82 -5.88
N ILE A 465 17.30 0.56 -5.10
CA ILE A 465 17.25 -0.60 -4.19
C ILE A 465 17.23 -1.90 -4.98
N ILE A 466 16.47 -1.99 -6.06
CA ILE A 466 16.45 -3.18 -6.93
C ILE A 466 17.83 -3.46 -7.52
N VAL A 467 18.51 -2.45 -8.04
CA VAL A 467 19.86 -2.60 -8.60
C VAL A 467 20.87 -3.01 -7.52
N ASP A 468 20.78 -2.44 -6.35
CA ASP A 468 21.65 -2.78 -5.22
C ASP A 468 21.39 -4.21 -4.70
N ARG A 469 20.15 -4.65 -4.67
CA ARG A 469 19.79 -6.04 -4.36
C ARG A 469 20.35 -7.04 -5.38
N MET A 470 20.31 -6.70 -6.67
CA MET A 470 20.97 -7.54 -7.69
C MET A 470 22.45 -7.75 -7.38
N ARG A 471 23.16 -6.68 -7.03
CA ARG A 471 24.59 -6.73 -6.68
C ARG A 471 24.85 -7.55 -5.42
N ARG A 472 24.09 -7.30 -4.34
CA ARG A 472 24.31 -7.91 -3.02
C ARG A 472 23.83 -9.36 -2.94
N GLU A 473 22.61 -9.62 -3.37
CA GLU A 473 21.96 -10.92 -3.22
C GLU A 473 22.28 -11.89 -4.37
N PHE A 474 22.36 -11.39 -5.60
CA PHE A 474 22.55 -12.21 -6.80
C PHE A 474 23.96 -12.13 -7.38
N LYS A 475 24.82 -11.28 -6.81
CA LYS A 475 26.20 -11.08 -7.26
C LYS A 475 26.31 -10.68 -8.74
N VAL A 476 25.40 -9.86 -9.20
CA VAL A 476 25.35 -9.30 -10.56
C VAL A 476 25.58 -7.80 -10.49
N GLU A 477 26.61 -7.32 -11.14
CA GLU A 477 26.86 -5.90 -11.35
C GLU A 477 26.34 -5.46 -12.71
N ALA A 478 25.69 -4.30 -12.76
CA ALA A 478 25.09 -3.76 -13.96
C ALA A 478 25.43 -2.29 -14.17
N ASN A 479 25.50 -1.89 -15.43
CA ASN A 479 25.54 -0.50 -15.84
C ASN A 479 24.12 0.02 -15.95
N VAL A 480 23.85 1.17 -15.36
CA VAL A 480 22.52 1.77 -15.27
C VAL A 480 22.49 3.04 -16.11
N GLY A 481 21.52 3.13 -17.01
CA GLY A 481 21.27 4.34 -17.80
C GLY A 481 20.60 5.45 -16.98
N ALA A 482 20.40 6.60 -17.60
CA ALA A 482 19.68 7.72 -16.97
C ALA A 482 18.19 7.37 -16.82
N PRO A 483 17.55 7.79 -15.71
CA PRO A 483 16.11 7.60 -15.52
C PRO A 483 15.31 8.27 -16.63
N GLN A 484 14.25 7.60 -17.08
CA GLN A 484 13.33 8.11 -18.09
C GLN A 484 11.90 8.02 -17.57
N VAL A 485 11.09 9.00 -17.98
CA VAL A 485 9.69 9.06 -17.63
C VAL A 485 8.89 8.06 -18.45
N ALA A 486 7.98 7.35 -17.81
CA ALA A 486 7.01 6.51 -18.48
C ALA A 486 5.83 7.35 -18.97
N TYR A 487 5.96 7.91 -20.17
CA TYR A 487 4.89 8.63 -20.85
C TYR A 487 3.75 7.69 -21.26
N ARG A 488 2.60 8.27 -21.51
CA ARG A 488 1.41 7.61 -22.05
C ARG A 488 0.84 8.40 -23.22
N GLU A 489 -0.04 7.78 -23.96
CA GLU A 489 -0.81 8.45 -25.02
C GLU A 489 -2.30 8.24 -24.79
N THR A 490 -3.11 9.15 -25.28
CA THR A 490 -4.56 9.06 -25.23
C THR A 490 -5.17 9.68 -26.48
N ILE A 491 -6.47 9.58 -26.63
CA ILE A 491 -7.25 10.25 -27.67
C ILE A 491 -8.11 11.35 -27.05
N THR A 492 -8.37 12.40 -27.82
CA THR A 492 -9.06 13.61 -27.31
C THR A 492 -10.47 13.79 -27.86
N ARG A 493 -10.80 13.11 -28.96
CA ARG A 493 -12.10 13.23 -29.64
C ARG A 493 -12.54 11.89 -30.22
N GLN A 494 -13.77 11.84 -30.69
CA GLN A 494 -14.33 10.66 -31.35
C GLN A 494 -13.78 10.51 -32.77
N ALA A 495 -13.57 9.27 -33.19
CA ALA A 495 -13.29 8.90 -34.56
C ALA A 495 -13.96 7.59 -34.90
N GLU A 496 -14.69 7.55 -35.99
CA GLU A 496 -15.32 6.34 -36.52
C GLU A 496 -14.49 5.81 -37.67
N VAL A 497 -14.16 4.54 -37.66
CA VAL A 497 -13.37 3.85 -38.69
C VAL A 497 -14.14 2.66 -39.21
N ASP A 498 -14.28 2.61 -40.53
CA ASP A 498 -14.81 1.46 -41.25
C ASP A 498 -13.66 0.84 -42.05
N TYR A 499 -13.15 -0.29 -41.58
CA TYR A 499 -11.97 -0.94 -42.14
C TYR A 499 -12.27 -2.35 -42.62
N THR A 500 -11.83 -2.67 -43.82
CA THR A 500 -11.95 -4.00 -44.44
C THR A 500 -10.55 -4.60 -44.63
N HIS A 501 -10.31 -5.73 -44.02
CA HIS A 501 -9.16 -6.56 -44.29
C HIS A 501 -9.53 -7.62 -45.32
N LYS A 502 -8.88 -7.59 -46.45
CA LYS A 502 -9.07 -8.57 -47.54
C LYS A 502 -7.72 -8.98 -48.12
N LYS A 503 -7.44 -10.28 -48.03
CA LYS A 503 -6.23 -10.86 -48.60
C LYS A 503 -6.59 -12.12 -49.38
N GLN A 504 -6.17 -12.18 -50.64
CA GLN A 504 -6.29 -13.35 -51.53
C GLN A 504 -4.88 -13.72 -51.98
N THR A 505 -4.36 -14.83 -51.50
CA THR A 505 -3.11 -15.44 -51.98
C THR A 505 -3.44 -16.90 -52.22
N GLY A 506 -3.02 -17.47 -53.33
CA GLY A 506 -3.26 -18.84 -53.85
C GLY A 506 -3.54 -20.01 -52.88
N GLY A 507 -4.47 -19.84 -51.95
CA GLY A 507 -4.92 -20.74 -50.93
C GLY A 507 -6.18 -20.18 -50.28
N SER A 508 -6.39 -20.41 -48.97
CA SER A 508 -7.48 -19.79 -48.22
C SER A 508 -7.30 -18.26 -48.11
N GLY A 509 -8.29 -17.50 -48.50
CA GLY A 509 -8.32 -16.05 -48.36
C GLY A 509 -8.55 -15.58 -46.94
N GLN A 510 -8.43 -14.29 -46.67
CA GLN A 510 -8.79 -13.64 -45.41
C GLN A 510 -9.76 -12.51 -45.66
N PHE A 511 -10.81 -12.42 -44.89
CA PHE A 511 -11.78 -11.32 -44.97
C PHE A 511 -12.35 -11.00 -43.62
N ALA A 512 -12.30 -9.71 -43.26
CA ALA A 512 -13.00 -9.16 -42.09
C ALA A 512 -13.25 -7.64 -42.32
N ARG A 513 -14.48 -7.22 -42.08
CA ARG A 513 -14.84 -5.79 -42.03
C ARG A 513 -15.32 -5.44 -40.63
N VAL A 514 -14.78 -4.35 -40.09
CA VAL A 514 -15.18 -3.81 -38.79
C VAL A 514 -15.46 -2.31 -38.93
N LYS A 515 -16.51 -1.86 -38.30
CA LYS A 515 -16.86 -0.44 -38.14
C LYS A 515 -16.84 -0.14 -36.63
N ILE A 516 -15.86 0.66 -36.20
CA ILE A 516 -15.58 0.88 -34.79
C ILE A 516 -15.57 2.38 -34.50
N LEU A 517 -16.25 2.78 -33.43
CA LEU A 517 -16.18 4.11 -32.86
C LEU A 517 -15.13 4.12 -31.74
N PHE A 518 -14.10 4.91 -31.92
CA PHE A 518 -13.09 5.20 -30.89
C PHE A 518 -13.40 6.54 -30.25
N GLU A 519 -13.42 6.57 -28.92
CA GLU A 519 -13.70 7.78 -28.16
C GLU A 519 -12.94 7.77 -26.83
N PRO A 520 -12.70 8.95 -26.20
CA PRO A 520 -12.19 8.99 -24.85
C PRO A 520 -13.13 8.23 -23.90
N ASN A 521 -12.56 7.42 -22.99
CA ASN A 521 -13.36 6.73 -22.00
C ASN A 521 -13.86 7.74 -20.96
N PRO A 522 -15.19 7.95 -20.82
CA PRO A 522 -15.74 8.91 -19.88
C PRO A 522 -15.61 8.45 -18.41
N ASP A 523 -15.39 7.15 -18.17
CA ASP A 523 -15.42 6.52 -16.86
C ASP A 523 -14.03 6.25 -16.28
N GLY A 524 -12.95 6.69 -16.94
CA GLY A 524 -11.60 6.55 -16.39
C GLY A 524 -10.49 6.29 -17.38
N GLU A 525 -9.40 5.76 -16.89
CA GLU A 525 -8.15 5.57 -17.62
C GLU A 525 -8.04 4.20 -18.31
N ASP A 526 -8.94 3.28 -17.98
CA ASP A 526 -8.94 1.93 -18.51
C ASP A 526 -9.45 1.87 -19.95
N PHE A 527 -9.06 0.80 -20.64
CA PHE A 527 -9.65 0.46 -21.93
C PHE A 527 -11.00 -0.22 -21.75
N VAL A 528 -12.02 0.26 -22.46
CA VAL A 528 -13.37 -0.32 -22.47
C VAL A 528 -13.74 -0.72 -23.90
N PHE A 529 -14.22 -1.94 -24.05
CA PHE A 529 -14.75 -2.47 -25.30
C PHE A 529 -16.23 -2.80 -25.17
N GLU A 530 -17.03 -2.32 -26.11
CA GLU A 530 -18.44 -2.66 -26.24
C GLU A 530 -18.76 -3.13 -27.65
N SER A 531 -19.73 -4.03 -27.77
CA SER A 531 -20.30 -4.42 -29.07
C SER A 531 -21.77 -4.00 -29.15
N LYS A 532 -22.11 -3.24 -30.17
CA LYS A 532 -23.50 -2.85 -30.51
C LYS A 532 -23.94 -3.42 -31.86
N VAL A 533 -23.31 -4.49 -32.30
CA VAL A 533 -23.63 -5.15 -33.59
C VAL A 533 -24.99 -5.75 -33.51
N VAL A 534 -25.78 -5.53 -34.57
CA VAL A 534 -27.15 -6.03 -34.72
C VAL A 534 -27.23 -7.04 -35.86
N GLY A 535 -28.14 -8.03 -35.76
CA GLY A 535 -28.44 -8.94 -36.83
C GLY A 535 -27.35 -9.92 -37.24
N GLY A 536 -26.33 -10.11 -36.36
CA GLY A 536 -25.23 -11.05 -36.63
C GLY A 536 -24.29 -10.60 -37.74
N ALA A 537 -24.20 -9.30 -37.99
CA ALA A 537 -23.28 -8.71 -38.98
C ALA A 537 -21.80 -9.10 -38.71
N VAL A 538 -21.45 -9.22 -37.45
CA VAL A 538 -20.23 -9.89 -37.00
C VAL A 538 -20.66 -11.06 -36.08
N PRO A 539 -20.37 -12.30 -36.46
CA PRO A 539 -20.65 -13.45 -35.61
C PRO A 539 -20.06 -13.33 -34.22
N LYS A 540 -20.79 -13.81 -33.21
CA LYS A 540 -20.35 -13.71 -31.78
C LYS A 540 -18.96 -14.30 -31.54
N GLU A 541 -18.58 -15.31 -32.26
CA GLU A 541 -17.29 -16.00 -32.18
C GLU A 541 -16.10 -15.13 -32.63
N TYR A 542 -16.35 -14.10 -33.45
CA TYR A 542 -15.29 -13.17 -33.94
C TYR A 542 -15.18 -11.88 -33.16
N ILE A 543 -16.19 -11.54 -32.35
CA ILE A 543 -16.17 -10.33 -31.52
C ILE A 543 -14.99 -10.33 -30.52
N PRO A 544 -14.66 -11.42 -29.81
CA PRO A 544 -13.45 -11.47 -28.99
C PRO A 544 -12.15 -11.19 -29.77
N GLY A 545 -12.10 -11.58 -31.03
CA GLY A 545 -10.97 -11.28 -31.93
C GLY A 545 -10.81 -9.79 -32.19
N VAL A 546 -11.89 -9.03 -32.34
CA VAL A 546 -11.89 -7.58 -32.48
C VAL A 546 -11.32 -6.94 -31.21
N GLN A 547 -11.80 -7.32 -30.04
CA GLN A 547 -11.29 -6.81 -28.77
C GLN A 547 -9.80 -7.11 -28.58
N LYS A 548 -9.40 -8.35 -28.79
CA LYS A 548 -8.01 -8.79 -28.69
C LYS A 548 -7.08 -8.06 -29.66
N GLY A 549 -7.55 -7.81 -30.89
CA GLY A 549 -6.81 -7.06 -31.88
C GLY A 549 -6.52 -5.63 -31.43
N ILE A 550 -7.50 -4.93 -30.87
CA ILE A 550 -7.32 -3.58 -30.32
C ILE A 550 -6.38 -3.62 -29.11
N GLU A 551 -6.62 -4.52 -28.16
CA GLU A 551 -5.79 -4.64 -26.96
C GLU A 551 -4.30 -4.88 -27.29
N SER A 552 -4.02 -5.64 -28.34
CA SER A 552 -2.65 -5.95 -28.76
C SER A 552 -1.84 -4.73 -29.24
N VAL A 553 -2.50 -3.66 -29.65
CA VAL A 553 -1.84 -2.43 -30.16
C VAL A 553 -1.96 -1.25 -29.19
N LEU A 554 -2.65 -1.40 -28.06
CA LEU A 554 -2.71 -0.37 -27.03
C LEU A 554 -1.35 -0.11 -26.35
N SER A 555 -0.45 -1.04 -26.41
CA SER A 555 0.91 -0.91 -25.83
C SER A 555 1.82 0.03 -26.62
N SER A 556 1.43 0.42 -27.84
CA SER A 556 2.23 1.28 -28.71
C SER A 556 1.33 2.30 -29.42
N GLY A 557 1.30 3.52 -28.88
CA GLY A 557 0.50 4.61 -29.43
C GLY A 557 1.08 5.25 -30.71
N PRO A 558 0.28 6.02 -31.44
CA PRO A 558 0.62 6.54 -32.76
C PRO A 558 1.63 7.70 -32.74
N LEU A 559 1.82 8.41 -31.63
CA LEU A 559 2.69 9.59 -31.57
C LEU A 559 4.16 9.23 -31.32
N ALA A 560 4.45 8.42 -30.33
CA ALA A 560 5.80 8.09 -29.92
C ALA A 560 5.96 6.65 -29.44
N GLY A 561 4.96 5.81 -29.66
CA GLY A 561 5.00 4.40 -29.27
C GLY A 561 4.76 4.10 -27.79
N PHE A 562 4.26 5.07 -27.04
CA PHE A 562 3.92 4.86 -25.61
C PHE A 562 2.57 4.16 -25.44
N PRO A 563 2.34 3.46 -24.33
CA PRO A 563 1.06 2.82 -24.07
C PRO A 563 -0.10 3.81 -24.09
N MET A 564 -1.22 3.37 -24.66
CA MET A 564 -2.46 4.13 -24.69
C MET A 564 -3.28 3.91 -23.42
N MET A 565 -3.97 4.96 -22.98
CA MET A 565 -4.91 4.91 -21.86
C MET A 565 -6.17 5.72 -22.13
N GLY A 566 -7.24 5.43 -21.42
CA GLY A 566 -8.49 6.18 -21.52
C GLY A 566 -9.23 6.05 -22.85
N VAL A 567 -9.16 4.89 -23.50
CA VAL A 567 -9.80 4.62 -24.79
C VAL A 567 -11.04 3.74 -24.61
N LYS A 568 -12.13 4.15 -25.25
CA LYS A 568 -13.33 3.34 -25.40
C LYS A 568 -13.53 2.99 -26.89
N ALA A 569 -13.66 1.71 -27.20
CA ALA A 569 -13.95 1.22 -28.53
C ALA A 569 -15.33 0.55 -28.55
N THR A 570 -16.18 0.98 -29.49
CA THR A 570 -17.51 0.39 -29.71
C THR A 570 -17.58 -0.20 -31.10
N LEU A 571 -17.74 -1.50 -31.19
CA LEU A 571 -17.99 -2.18 -32.47
C LEU A 571 -19.44 -1.93 -32.89
N LEU A 572 -19.62 -1.15 -33.95
CA LEU A 572 -20.95 -0.73 -34.44
C LEU A 572 -21.52 -1.65 -35.49
N ASP A 573 -20.68 -2.11 -36.41
CA ASP A 573 -21.09 -2.89 -37.57
C ASP A 573 -19.89 -3.68 -38.14
N GLY A 574 -20.12 -4.51 -39.09
CA GLY A 574 -19.09 -5.23 -39.81
C GLY A 574 -19.64 -6.15 -40.85
N ALA A 575 -18.80 -6.96 -41.45
CA ALA A 575 -19.16 -8.02 -42.35
C ALA A 575 -18.19 -9.18 -42.29
N TYR A 576 -18.65 -10.34 -42.63
CA TYR A 576 -17.85 -11.56 -42.69
C TYR A 576 -18.10 -12.32 -44.03
N HIS A 577 -17.21 -13.25 -44.33
CA HIS A 577 -17.30 -14.13 -45.44
C HIS A 577 -17.32 -15.58 -44.92
N ASP A 578 -18.26 -16.40 -45.42
CA ASP A 578 -18.51 -17.75 -44.92
C ASP A 578 -17.27 -18.67 -44.91
N VAL A 579 -16.31 -18.44 -45.80
CA VAL A 579 -15.13 -19.30 -45.95
C VAL A 579 -13.85 -18.57 -45.46
N ASP A 580 -13.71 -17.27 -45.73
CA ASP A 580 -12.45 -16.53 -45.55
C ASP A 580 -12.36 -15.76 -44.25
N SER A 581 -13.39 -15.77 -43.41
CA SER A 581 -13.37 -15.12 -42.10
C SER A 581 -12.85 -16.05 -41.01
N SER A 582 -12.10 -15.44 -40.08
CA SER A 582 -11.53 -16.12 -38.93
C SER A 582 -11.35 -15.11 -37.78
N VAL A 583 -11.14 -15.62 -36.58
CA VAL A 583 -10.77 -14.76 -35.43
C VAL A 583 -9.54 -13.92 -35.76
N LEU A 584 -8.52 -14.52 -36.40
CA LEU A 584 -7.30 -13.85 -36.79
C LEU A 584 -7.57 -12.72 -37.82
N ALA A 585 -8.43 -12.93 -38.79
CA ALA A 585 -8.79 -11.89 -39.77
C ALA A 585 -9.43 -10.69 -39.09
N PHE A 586 -10.31 -10.89 -38.12
CA PHE A 586 -10.92 -9.83 -37.32
C PHE A 586 -9.90 -9.15 -36.38
N GLU A 587 -8.94 -9.87 -35.82
CA GLU A 587 -7.84 -9.27 -35.06
C GLU A 587 -7.03 -8.31 -35.94
N ILE A 588 -6.68 -8.71 -37.14
CA ILE A 588 -5.90 -7.89 -38.09
C ILE A 588 -6.68 -6.65 -38.50
N ALA A 589 -7.98 -6.82 -38.83
CA ALA A 589 -8.85 -5.70 -39.18
C ALA A 589 -8.99 -4.70 -38.02
N ALA A 590 -9.16 -5.20 -36.79
CA ALA A 590 -9.27 -4.35 -35.60
C ALA A 590 -8.00 -3.59 -35.29
N ARG A 591 -6.83 -4.20 -35.43
CA ARG A 591 -5.53 -3.51 -35.27
C ARG A 591 -5.38 -2.36 -36.26
N ALA A 592 -5.68 -2.60 -37.52
CA ALA A 592 -5.60 -1.58 -38.55
C ALA A 592 -6.60 -0.44 -38.33
N ALA A 593 -7.83 -0.78 -37.94
CA ALA A 593 -8.86 0.18 -37.59
C ALA A 593 -8.45 1.05 -36.39
N PHE A 594 -7.85 0.49 -35.37
CA PHE A 594 -7.35 1.24 -34.23
C PHE A 594 -6.22 2.21 -34.62
N ARG A 595 -5.25 1.77 -35.37
CA ARG A 595 -4.15 2.61 -35.84
C ARG A 595 -4.65 3.84 -36.63
N GLU A 596 -5.61 3.63 -37.52
CA GLU A 596 -6.26 4.71 -38.24
C GLU A 596 -7.09 5.61 -37.34
N GLY A 597 -7.89 5.01 -36.46
CA GLY A 597 -8.77 5.72 -35.52
C GLY A 597 -8.02 6.54 -34.49
N ALA A 598 -6.94 6.04 -33.93
CA ALA A 598 -6.12 6.74 -32.95
C ALA A 598 -5.50 8.03 -33.55
N GLN A 599 -5.06 7.98 -34.79
CA GLN A 599 -4.56 9.17 -35.49
C GLN A 599 -5.67 10.21 -35.75
N LYS A 600 -6.85 9.79 -36.16
CA LYS A 600 -8.01 10.65 -36.42
C LYS A 600 -8.64 11.20 -35.14
N ALA A 601 -8.52 10.49 -34.04
CA ALA A 601 -9.12 10.87 -32.77
C ALA A 601 -8.33 11.92 -31.97
N GLY A 602 -7.31 12.53 -32.55
CA GLY A 602 -6.50 13.54 -31.88
C GLY A 602 -5.65 12.96 -30.78
N ALA A 603 -4.67 12.13 -31.13
CA ALA A 603 -3.74 11.53 -30.18
C ALA A 603 -2.95 12.61 -29.44
N GLN A 604 -2.74 12.39 -28.14
CA GLN A 604 -2.10 13.34 -27.24
C GLN A 604 -1.16 12.60 -26.27
N LEU A 605 0.03 13.18 -26.05
CA LEU A 605 0.96 12.67 -25.03
C LEU A 605 0.51 13.07 -23.63
N LEU A 606 0.66 12.14 -22.71
CA LEU A 606 0.43 12.32 -21.28
C LEU A 606 1.72 12.12 -20.51
N GLU A 607 1.90 12.92 -19.47
CA GLU A 607 3.02 12.83 -18.54
C GLU A 607 2.55 12.59 -17.10
N PRO A 608 3.31 11.85 -16.29
CA PRO A 608 2.99 11.68 -14.89
C PRO A 608 3.25 12.97 -14.11
N ILE A 609 2.26 13.36 -13.31
CA ILE A 609 2.32 14.52 -12.42
C ILE A 609 2.48 14.02 -11.00
N MET A 610 3.47 14.58 -10.31
CA MET A 610 3.80 14.23 -8.94
C MET A 610 3.24 15.28 -7.98
N LYS A 611 2.65 14.81 -6.88
CA LYS A 611 2.33 15.68 -5.74
C LYS A 611 3.60 15.84 -4.91
N VAL A 612 4.11 17.04 -4.86
CA VAL A 612 5.33 17.39 -4.14
C VAL A 612 4.98 18.24 -2.93
N GLU A 613 5.49 17.86 -1.77
CA GLU A 613 5.42 18.68 -0.56
C GLU A 613 6.82 18.98 -0.05
N VAL A 614 7.12 20.26 0.11
CA VAL A 614 8.39 20.72 0.62
C VAL A 614 8.18 21.33 2.00
N VAL A 615 8.87 20.79 2.98
CA VAL A 615 8.91 21.31 4.36
C VAL A 615 10.18 22.16 4.50
N THR A 616 10.03 23.43 4.71
CA THR A 616 11.15 24.39 4.71
C THR A 616 10.98 25.44 5.80
N PRO A 617 12.10 25.98 6.36
CA PRO A 617 12.05 27.22 7.13
C PRO A 617 11.45 28.37 6.31
N GLU A 618 10.76 29.28 6.96
CA GLU A 618 10.06 30.40 6.31
C GLU A 618 10.97 31.23 5.39
N GLU A 619 12.22 31.41 5.78
CA GLU A 619 13.22 32.18 5.01
C GLU A 619 13.51 31.65 3.59
N TYR A 620 13.26 30.36 3.34
CA TYR A 620 13.50 29.72 2.05
C TYR A 620 12.22 29.49 1.21
N VAL A 621 11.04 29.82 1.71
CA VAL A 621 9.76 29.59 1.04
C VAL A 621 9.73 30.25 -0.35
N GLY A 622 10.18 31.49 -0.46
CA GLY A 622 10.25 32.19 -1.73
C GLY A 622 11.12 31.48 -2.77
N SER A 623 12.30 31.01 -2.35
CA SER A 623 13.22 30.27 -3.22
C SER A 623 12.65 28.93 -3.65
N VAL A 624 11.99 28.22 -2.72
CA VAL A 624 11.32 26.92 -3.01
C VAL A 624 10.19 27.10 -4.02
N ILE A 625 9.32 28.07 -3.83
CA ILE A 625 8.20 28.35 -4.74
C ILE A 625 8.72 28.76 -6.12
N GLY A 626 9.72 29.64 -6.17
CA GLY A 626 10.34 30.05 -7.43
C GLY A 626 10.96 28.88 -8.20
N ASP A 627 11.65 28.00 -7.54
CA ASP A 627 12.23 26.80 -8.14
C ASP A 627 11.16 25.82 -8.64
N LEU A 628 10.13 25.55 -7.85
CA LEU A 628 9.01 24.68 -8.28
C LEU A 628 8.27 25.26 -9.50
N ASN A 629 8.07 26.55 -9.53
CA ASN A 629 7.50 27.23 -10.71
C ASN A 629 8.39 27.06 -11.95
N SER A 630 9.70 27.14 -11.80
CA SER A 630 10.64 26.91 -12.90
C SER A 630 10.62 25.49 -13.44
N ARG A 631 10.12 24.56 -12.66
CA ARG A 631 9.94 23.13 -13.02
C ARG A 631 8.56 22.81 -13.58
N ARG A 632 7.83 23.79 -14.06
CA ARG A 632 6.44 23.69 -14.50
C ARG A 632 5.48 23.25 -13.39
N GLY A 633 5.84 23.48 -12.14
CA GLY A 633 5.00 23.15 -10.99
C GLY A 633 3.83 24.11 -10.86
N GLN A 634 2.70 23.58 -10.41
CA GLN A 634 1.54 24.35 -10.01
C GLN A 634 1.44 24.33 -8.49
N ILE A 635 1.67 25.49 -7.88
CA ILE A 635 1.58 25.62 -6.42
C ILE A 635 0.12 25.50 -6.00
N GLN A 636 -0.18 24.51 -5.15
CA GLN A 636 -1.52 24.27 -4.63
C GLN A 636 -1.80 25.05 -3.35
N GLY A 637 -0.75 25.34 -2.58
CA GLY A 637 -0.88 26.08 -1.34
C GLY A 637 0.37 26.05 -0.49
N GLN A 638 0.33 26.81 0.57
CA GLN A 638 1.34 26.76 1.63
C GLN A 638 0.65 26.80 2.98
N GLU A 639 1.26 26.17 3.96
CA GLU A 639 0.71 26.02 5.30
C GLU A 639 1.81 26.12 6.34
N SER A 640 1.56 26.84 7.40
CA SER A 640 2.47 26.87 8.55
C SER A 640 2.31 25.63 9.40
N ARG A 641 3.43 24.99 9.71
CA ARG A 641 3.48 23.75 10.49
C ARG A 641 4.57 23.84 11.54
N GLY A 642 4.24 24.31 12.73
CA GLY A 642 5.21 24.62 13.77
C GLY A 642 6.15 25.74 13.33
N ASN A 643 7.44 25.47 13.35
CA ASN A 643 8.48 26.43 12.91
C ASN A 643 8.80 26.32 11.40
N ALA A 644 8.07 25.52 10.68
CA ALA A 644 8.27 25.27 9.26
C ALA A 644 7.05 25.67 8.44
N VAL A 645 7.26 25.84 7.14
CA VAL A 645 6.19 26.06 6.15
C VAL A 645 6.21 24.88 5.19
N VAL A 646 5.03 24.36 4.88
CA VAL A 646 4.85 23.30 3.89
C VAL A 646 4.29 23.89 2.60
N VAL A 647 5.03 23.71 1.52
CA VAL A 647 4.62 24.09 0.17
C VAL A 647 4.17 22.86 -0.58
N THR A 648 2.94 22.84 -1.05
CA THR A 648 2.37 21.75 -1.86
C THR A 648 2.28 22.18 -3.32
N ALA A 649 2.78 21.35 -4.23
CA ALA A 649 2.76 21.60 -5.66
C ALA A 649 2.50 20.32 -6.46
N MET A 650 1.91 20.49 -7.65
CA MET A 650 1.82 19.44 -8.67
C MET A 650 2.88 19.71 -9.72
N VAL A 651 3.83 18.80 -9.90
CA VAL A 651 5.00 18.98 -10.75
C VAL A 651 5.18 17.77 -11.65
N PRO A 652 5.46 17.98 -12.97
CA PRO A 652 5.80 16.85 -13.84
C PRO A 652 7.04 16.10 -13.39
N LEU A 653 6.96 14.78 -13.37
CA LEU A 653 8.09 13.93 -12.93
C LEU A 653 9.38 14.23 -13.71
N ALA A 654 9.26 14.52 -15.00
CA ALA A 654 10.41 14.85 -15.85
C ALA A 654 11.25 16.02 -15.32
N ASN A 655 10.64 16.93 -14.58
CA ASN A 655 11.29 18.11 -14.03
C ASN A 655 11.75 17.94 -12.57
N MET A 656 11.54 16.78 -11.99
CA MET A 656 11.88 16.51 -10.56
C MET A 656 13.16 15.70 -10.37
N PHE A 657 13.77 15.22 -11.43
CA PHE A 657 15.05 14.50 -11.28
C PHE A 657 16.12 15.40 -10.69
N LYS A 658 16.88 14.86 -9.72
CA LYS A 658 17.93 15.58 -8.97
C LYS A 658 17.43 16.78 -8.16
N TYR A 659 16.15 16.85 -7.90
CA TYR A 659 15.57 17.93 -7.09
C TYR A 659 16.19 18.03 -5.68
N VAL A 660 16.52 16.90 -5.08
CA VAL A 660 17.15 16.84 -3.75
C VAL A 660 18.42 17.70 -3.66
N ASP A 661 19.26 17.67 -4.70
CA ASP A 661 20.51 18.43 -4.72
C ASP A 661 20.26 19.93 -4.78
N ASN A 662 19.33 20.36 -5.63
CA ASN A 662 18.93 21.76 -5.74
C ASN A 662 18.27 22.28 -4.46
N LEU A 663 17.41 21.45 -3.85
CA LEU A 663 16.75 21.82 -2.60
C LEU A 663 17.74 21.97 -1.45
N ARG A 664 18.70 21.06 -1.34
CA ARG A 664 19.80 21.18 -0.35
C ARG A 664 20.62 22.44 -0.55
N SER A 665 20.96 22.76 -1.79
CA SER A 665 21.74 23.98 -2.11
C SER A 665 21.00 25.25 -1.73
N MET A 666 19.70 25.39 -2.07
CA MET A 666 18.95 26.61 -1.78
C MET A 666 18.53 26.75 -0.32
N SER A 667 18.44 25.68 0.42
CA SER A 667 17.98 25.64 1.82
C SER A 667 19.09 25.39 2.84
N GLN A 668 20.33 25.31 2.40
CA GLN A 668 21.48 24.93 3.24
C GLN A 668 21.26 23.60 4.00
N GLY A 669 20.61 22.65 3.34
CA GLY A 669 20.28 21.36 3.90
C GLY A 669 19.11 21.34 4.90
N ARG A 670 18.42 22.45 5.11
CA ARG A 670 17.36 22.61 6.12
C ARG A 670 15.97 22.26 5.62
N ALA A 671 15.75 22.17 4.31
CA ALA A 671 14.48 21.77 3.72
C ALA A 671 14.48 20.29 3.36
N GLN A 672 13.31 19.68 3.45
CA GLN A 672 13.05 18.31 3.05
C GLN A 672 11.83 18.28 2.13
N TYR A 673 11.74 17.26 1.27
CA TYR A 673 10.58 17.09 0.43
C TYR A 673 10.14 15.63 0.36
N THR A 674 8.87 15.46 0.04
CA THR A 674 8.28 14.18 -0.35
C THR A 674 7.62 14.33 -1.70
N MET A 675 7.61 13.27 -2.47
CA MET A 675 7.05 13.24 -3.81
C MET A 675 6.34 11.90 -4.02
N GLN A 676 5.11 11.96 -4.55
CA GLN A 676 4.33 10.78 -4.90
C GLN A 676 3.60 11.00 -6.21
N PHE A 677 3.40 9.92 -6.96
CA PHE A 677 2.57 9.96 -8.16
C PHE A 677 1.14 10.37 -7.81
N ASP A 678 0.56 11.28 -8.58
CA ASP A 678 -0.81 11.72 -8.41
C ASP A 678 -1.69 11.32 -9.61
N HIS A 679 -1.36 11.80 -10.82
CA HIS A 679 -2.14 11.53 -12.02
C HIS A 679 -1.31 11.80 -13.29
N TYR A 680 -1.90 11.47 -14.45
CA TYR A 680 -1.37 11.86 -15.76
C TYR A 680 -2.07 13.10 -16.26
N GLU A 681 -1.31 14.00 -16.92
CA GLU A 681 -1.83 15.19 -17.61
C GLU A 681 -1.28 15.30 -19.02
N PRO A 682 -2.00 16.01 -19.91
CA PRO A 682 -1.50 16.35 -21.24
C PRO A 682 -0.18 17.12 -21.19
N VAL A 683 0.76 16.71 -22.01
CA VAL A 683 2.04 17.40 -22.18
C VAL A 683 1.84 18.67 -23.02
N PRO A 684 2.41 19.84 -22.65
CA PRO A 684 2.37 21.04 -23.50
C PRO A 684 2.97 20.78 -24.88
N ASN A 685 2.41 21.37 -25.90
CA ASN A 685 2.77 21.10 -27.30
C ASN A 685 4.27 21.22 -27.60
N ALA A 686 4.94 22.23 -27.08
CA ALA A 686 6.39 22.42 -27.31
C ALA A 686 7.20 21.25 -26.69
N VAL A 687 6.86 20.84 -25.50
CA VAL A 687 7.50 19.71 -24.81
C VAL A 687 7.16 18.38 -25.50
N ALA A 688 5.91 18.23 -25.95
CA ALA A 688 5.45 17.04 -26.69
C ALA A 688 6.25 16.82 -27.98
N GLN A 689 6.54 17.90 -28.70
CA GLN A 689 7.35 17.83 -29.93
C GLN A 689 8.79 17.37 -29.64
N GLU A 690 9.40 17.85 -28.58
CA GLU A 690 10.73 17.41 -28.17
C GLU A 690 10.75 15.93 -27.80
N ILE A 691 9.74 15.46 -27.06
CA ILE A 691 9.59 14.06 -26.67
C ILE A 691 9.41 13.19 -27.92
N GLN A 692 8.55 13.58 -28.85
CA GLN A 692 8.32 12.86 -30.10
C GLN A 692 9.60 12.73 -30.94
N LYS A 693 10.40 13.80 -31.05
CA LYS A 693 11.70 13.77 -31.75
C LYS A 693 12.70 12.83 -31.09
N LYS A 694 12.67 12.72 -29.75
CA LYS A 694 13.59 11.87 -29.00
C LYS A 694 13.27 10.39 -29.17
N PHE A 695 12.01 10.03 -29.31
CA PHE A 695 11.53 8.65 -29.39
C PHE A 695 11.01 8.21 -30.77
N ALA A 696 11.16 9.08 -31.80
CA ALA A 696 10.75 8.79 -33.19
C ALA A 696 11.77 7.91 -33.94
#